data_ca0370f46b0fa6a6842698dfc622479f
#
_entry.id   ca0370f46b0fa6a6842698dfc622479f
#
_cell.length_a   1.000
_cell.length_b   1.000
_cell.length_c   1.000
_cell.angle_alpha   90.00
_cell.angle_beta   90.00
_cell.angle_gamma   90.00
#
_symmetry.space_group_name_H-M   'P 1'
#
loop_
_entity.id
_entity.type
_entity.pdbx_description
1 polymer ?
#
loop_
_entity_poly.entity_id
_entity_poly.type
_entity_poly.pdbx_seq_one_letter_code
_entity_poly.pdbx_strand_id
1 'polypeptide(L)'
;MRQWIALSLLCMSAFLLPISASAACASPIKFGALTWESGQFISGVLKHIAEDGYGCTIEEVPGAGPALETALSQNDIQVIGEQWVGRSPIMEQAIEDDKVAVIGDTLKGGATQGWYVPKYVLEENPGLRSYQDLPKYADLFKDPEDPSKSRFMNCPSGWTCEIFNTRLLKNTGLDRVFNNVHPGTGAALDSEIASAFEQHKPLLFYYWQPTGLMAKYDFAPLKFPDHDDACWQDLLRADGTASCVSGFPVSPLGIAVSTPFIDNNPELVEAFKKLQFTSDELNGAILEMSENKRSGEEQALVFLREHPNVWQAWLSDEAATNLADKLGIGLTGANITADTVASSVNQTALTSKFPSWSLETPLNNILASTVQNYGEVFRTISTFALTYLLLPIERLLTVIPPWLIIALVTVLAWFGVRKIWFALACGAGLFLIGAFGLWGALIDTLALLIVSVLVTVVIGIPIGIAMSGSKLLRQIGTPILDVMQTMPSFVYLIPVLMLFGIGKVPALFATIIYALPPLIRLTTLGITQVNHEMVEAGRSFGSTHLQLLIWIKLPQALPSIMAGVNQAVMMSLSMVVLASMIGAPGLGEDVLQSIQTLNIGQGLQAGTAIVIVAIIIDRITQAFGQGKRARQKTIDAGRHPIG
;
A
#
# COMPACT_ATOMS: atom_id res chain seq x y z
N MET A 1 -16.25 73.69 14.81
CA MET A 1 -17.26 72.61 14.83
C MET A 1 -17.82 72.25 13.44
N ARG A 2 -17.92 73.13 12.42
CA ARG A 2 -18.43 72.81 11.08
C ARG A 2 -17.42 72.05 10.17
N GLN A 3 -16.13 72.18 10.42
CA GLN A 3 -15.10 71.49 9.62
C GLN A 3 -14.84 70.02 10.03
N TRP A 4 -15.19 69.64 11.23
CA TRP A 4 -15.04 68.22 11.70
C TRP A 4 -16.21 67.32 11.28
N ILE A 5 -17.38 67.89 11.01
CA ILE A 5 -18.56 67.17 10.53
C ILE A 5 -18.44 66.84 9.05
N ALA A 6 -17.76 67.66 8.24
CA ALA A 6 -17.51 67.40 6.84
C ALA A 6 -16.46 66.30 6.60
N LEU A 7 -15.47 66.14 7.48
CA LEU A 7 -14.46 65.08 7.38
C LEU A 7 -14.99 63.72 7.84
N SER A 8 -15.93 63.68 8.79
CA SER A 8 -16.58 62.45 9.24
C SER A 8 -17.59 61.88 8.23
N LEU A 9 -18.21 62.74 7.40
CA LEU A 9 -19.12 62.32 6.34
C LEU A 9 -18.36 61.84 5.09
N LEU A 10 -17.12 62.30 4.84
CA LEU A 10 -16.29 61.83 3.75
C LEU A 10 -15.62 60.47 4.04
N CYS A 11 -15.34 60.17 5.33
CA CYS A 11 -14.84 58.85 5.72
C CYS A 11 -15.93 57.76 5.77
N MET A 12 -17.21 58.13 5.84
CA MET A 12 -18.31 57.16 5.89
C MET A 12 -18.82 56.77 4.50
N SER A 13 -18.49 57.52 3.46
CA SER A 13 -18.85 57.18 2.07
C SER A 13 -17.82 56.32 1.33
N ALA A 14 -16.65 56.07 1.93
CA ALA A 14 -15.62 55.19 1.37
C ALA A 14 -15.76 53.68 1.72
N PHE A 15 -16.79 53.33 2.52
CA PHE A 15 -17.02 51.95 2.96
C PHE A 15 -18.24 51.28 2.30
N LEU A 16 -18.83 51.90 1.28
CA LEU A 16 -19.88 51.28 0.46
C LEU A 16 -19.35 50.96 -0.93
N LEU A 17 -18.24 50.21 -1.02
CA LEU A 17 -18.01 49.36 -2.17
C LEU A 17 -18.97 48.18 -2.00
N PRO A 18 -19.79 47.84 -2.97
CA PRO A 18 -20.45 46.55 -2.96
C PRO A 18 -19.35 45.48 -3.02
N ILE A 19 -19.10 44.85 -1.90
CA ILE A 19 -18.48 43.53 -1.88
C ILE A 19 -19.56 42.65 -2.53
N SER A 20 -19.49 42.51 -3.85
CA SER A 20 -20.10 41.34 -4.49
C SER A 20 -19.29 40.14 -4.03
N ALA A 21 -19.50 39.74 -2.80
CA ALA A 21 -19.21 38.40 -2.39
C ALA A 21 -20.26 37.54 -3.10
N SER A 22 -19.99 37.14 -4.32
CA SER A 22 -20.52 35.88 -4.80
C SER A 22 -20.12 34.89 -3.70
N ALA A 23 -21.08 34.41 -2.93
CA ALA A 23 -20.84 33.38 -1.94
C ALA A 23 -20.55 32.10 -2.70
N ALA A 24 -19.32 31.97 -3.11
CA ALA A 24 -18.75 30.71 -3.53
C ALA A 24 -18.97 29.71 -2.40
N CYS A 25 -19.53 28.59 -2.67
CA CYS A 25 -19.74 27.43 -1.82
C CYS A 25 -19.74 27.67 -0.28
N ALA A 26 -20.77 27.27 0.41
CA ALA A 26 -21.08 27.62 1.80
C ALA A 26 -20.04 27.24 2.88
N SER A 27 -19.05 26.38 2.55
CA SER A 27 -17.96 25.91 3.42
C SER A 27 -16.93 25.13 2.59
N PRO A 28 -15.74 24.78 3.08
CA PRO A 28 -14.87 23.83 2.41
C PRO A 28 -15.60 22.52 2.11
N ILE A 29 -15.56 22.09 0.85
CA ILE A 29 -16.19 20.85 0.40
C ILE A 29 -15.13 19.75 0.51
N LYS A 30 -15.47 18.64 1.15
CA LYS A 30 -14.56 17.51 1.30
C LYS A 30 -14.79 16.48 0.22
N PHE A 31 -13.76 16.18 -0.56
CA PHE A 31 -13.72 15.17 -1.59
C PHE A 31 -13.05 13.90 -1.06
N GLY A 32 -13.62 12.74 -1.33
CA GLY A 32 -12.95 11.46 -1.11
C GLY A 32 -11.83 11.27 -2.13
N ALA A 33 -10.58 11.24 -1.67
CA ALA A 33 -9.42 11.01 -2.51
C ALA A 33 -9.25 9.51 -2.76
N LEU A 34 -9.67 9.07 -3.94
CA LEU A 34 -9.61 7.69 -4.40
C LEU A 34 -8.15 7.27 -4.67
N THR A 35 -7.88 5.95 -4.56
CA THR A 35 -6.52 5.42 -4.66
C THR A 35 -6.18 4.82 -6.03
N TRP A 36 -7.14 4.71 -6.94
CA TRP A 36 -6.93 4.23 -8.31
C TRP A 36 -6.90 5.38 -9.33
N GLU A 37 -6.22 5.16 -10.43
CA GLU A 37 -5.84 6.20 -11.41
C GLU A 37 -7.03 7.00 -11.98
N SER A 38 -8.09 6.32 -12.46
CA SER A 38 -9.27 6.99 -13.02
C SER A 38 -9.98 7.87 -11.99
N GLY A 39 -10.12 7.35 -10.76
CA GLY A 39 -10.73 8.10 -9.66
C GLY A 39 -9.91 9.32 -9.26
N GLN A 40 -8.59 9.23 -9.26
CA GLN A 40 -7.70 10.37 -9.00
C GLN A 40 -7.82 11.44 -10.08
N PHE A 41 -7.83 11.03 -11.35
CA PHE A 41 -7.96 11.95 -12.47
C PHE A 41 -9.32 12.67 -12.47
N ILE A 42 -10.43 11.91 -12.35
CA ILE A 42 -11.78 12.50 -12.31
C ILE A 42 -11.94 13.43 -11.10
N SER A 43 -11.46 13.02 -9.92
CA SER A 43 -11.48 13.89 -8.72
C SER A 43 -10.68 15.16 -8.93
N GLY A 44 -9.53 15.10 -9.59
CA GLY A 44 -8.74 16.27 -9.98
C GLY A 44 -9.48 17.22 -10.93
N VAL A 45 -10.18 16.68 -11.94
CA VAL A 45 -11.01 17.48 -12.84
C VAL A 45 -12.14 18.18 -12.10
N LEU A 46 -12.87 17.44 -11.23
CA LEU A 46 -13.95 18.00 -10.41
C LEU A 46 -13.44 19.08 -9.45
N LYS A 47 -12.26 18.88 -8.88
CA LYS A 47 -11.60 19.85 -7.98
C LYS A 47 -11.31 21.15 -8.72
N HIS A 48 -10.64 21.10 -9.87
CA HIS A 48 -10.36 22.31 -10.67
C HIS A 48 -11.63 23.01 -11.13
N ILE A 49 -12.66 22.27 -11.54
CA ILE A 49 -13.96 22.85 -11.84
C ILE A 49 -14.51 23.61 -10.64
N ALA A 50 -14.51 22.98 -9.46
CA ALA A 50 -15.06 23.58 -8.24
C ALA A 50 -14.23 24.78 -7.77
N GLU A 51 -12.90 24.68 -7.74
CA GLU A 51 -12.02 25.73 -7.23
C GLU A 51 -11.85 26.86 -8.23
N ASP A 52 -11.46 26.57 -9.46
CA ASP A 52 -11.10 27.55 -10.45
C ASP A 52 -12.31 28.08 -11.23
N GLY A 53 -13.35 27.26 -11.43
CA GLY A 53 -14.58 27.66 -12.10
C GLY A 53 -15.59 28.36 -11.19
N TYR A 54 -15.88 27.75 -10.05
CA TYR A 54 -16.92 28.22 -9.11
C TYR A 54 -16.38 28.91 -7.85
N GLY A 55 -15.04 28.96 -7.63
CA GLY A 55 -14.42 29.65 -6.50
C GLY A 55 -14.63 28.95 -5.15
N CYS A 56 -14.90 27.63 -5.14
CA CYS A 56 -15.03 26.82 -3.92
C CYS A 56 -13.66 26.56 -3.28
N THR A 57 -13.66 26.05 -2.07
CA THR A 57 -12.46 25.49 -1.41
C THR A 57 -12.65 24.00 -1.24
N ILE A 58 -11.70 23.20 -1.73
CA ILE A 58 -11.77 21.74 -1.64
C ILE A 58 -10.73 21.22 -0.65
N GLU A 59 -11.16 20.27 0.18
CA GLU A 59 -10.31 19.49 1.10
C GLU A 59 -10.37 18.02 0.67
N GLU A 60 -9.23 17.40 0.41
CA GLU A 60 -9.16 15.99 0.02
C GLU A 60 -8.99 15.10 1.25
N VAL A 61 -9.84 14.08 1.38
CA VAL A 61 -9.80 13.08 2.45
C VAL A 61 -9.41 11.73 1.85
N PRO A 62 -8.18 11.25 2.11
CA PRO A 62 -7.73 9.98 1.55
C PRO A 62 -8.43 8.79 2.19
N GLY A 63 -8.77 7.78 1.39
CA GLY A 63 -9.37 6.55 1.89
C GLY A 63 -9.57 5.47 0.81
N ALA A 64 -9.86 4.25 1.26
CA ALA A 64 -10.33 3.18 0.39
C ALA A 64 -11.82 3.32 0.10
N GLY A 65 -12.31 2.72 -1.00
CA GLY A 65 -13.70 2.83 -1.44
C GLY A 65 -14.73 2.68 -0.32
N PRO A 66 -14.79 1.53 0.38
CA PRO A 66 -15.79 1.32 1.44
C PRO A 66 -15.72 2.33 2.60
N ALA A 67 -14.50 2.79 2.94
CA ALA A 67 -14.32 3.81 3.98
C ALA A 67 -14.86 5.18 3.54
N LEU A 68 -14.58 5.59 2.31
CA LEU A 68 -15.09 6.84 1.75
C LEU A 68 -16.61 6.79 1.55
N GLU A 69 -17.16 5.67 1.10
CA GLU A 69 -18.59 5.48 0.97
C GLU A 69 -19.31 5.62 2.33
N THR A 70 -18.74 5.04 3.38
CA THR A 70 -19.25 5.22 4.75
C THR A 70 -19.19 6.68 5.19
N ALA A 71 -18.06 7.36 4.97
CA ALA A 71 -17.88 8.77 5.31
C ALA A 71 -18.87 9.67 4.52
N LEU A 72 -19.14 9.35 3.23
CA LEU A 72 -20.13 10.04 2.41
C LEU A 72 -21.56 9.84 2.97
N SER A 73 -21.91 8.63 3.36
CA SER A 73 -23.22 8.31 3.96
C SER A 73 -23.48 9.03 5.29
N GLN A 74 -22.41 9.42 5.98
CA GLN A 74 -22.42 10.20 7.24
C GLN A 74 -22.25 11.70 7.01
N ASN A 75 -22.07 12.13 5.75
CA ASN A 75 -21.77 13.51 5.35
C ASN A 75 -20.45 14.06 5.95
N ASP A 76 -19.52 13.18 6.33
CA ASP A 76 -18.18 13.57 6.74
C ASP A 76 -17.32 14.00 5.54
N ILE A 77 -17.62 13.47 4.35
CA ILE A 77 -17.21 13.98 3.03
C ILE A 77 -18.46 14.22 2.18
N GLN A 78 -18.35 15.05 1.14
CA GLN A 78 -19.49 15.47 0.34
C GLN A 78 -19.51 14.92 -1.08
N VAL A 79 -18.35 14.56 -1.64
CA VAL A 79 -18.21 14.12 -3.03
C VAL A 79 -17.22 12.95 -3.13
N ILE A 80 -17.59 11.94 -3.91
CA ILE A 80 -16.69 10.90 -4.45
C ILE A 80 -16.75 10.99 -5.97
N GLY A 81 -15.63 11.28 -6.62
CA GLY A 81 -15.56 11.59 -8.05
C GLY A 81 -15.87 10.42 -8.97
N GLU A 82 -15.66 9.18 -8.52
CA GLU A 82 -15.95 7.99 -9.31
C GLU A 82 -16.62 6.92 -8.45
N GLN A 83 -17.90 6.73 -8.68
CA GLN A 83 -18.70 5.68 -8.05
C GLN A 83 -19.17 4.66 -9.08
N TRP A 84 -18.85 3.40 -8.84
CA TRP A 84 -19.32 2.27 -9.63
C TRP A 84 -20.71 1.84 -9.16
N VAL A 85 -21.72 2.11 -9.97
CA VAL A 85 -23.12 1.86 -9.61
C VAL A 85 -23.41 0.36 -9.54
N GLY A 86 -24.21 -0.05 -8.54
CA GLY A 86 -24.65 -1.42 -8.36
C GLY A 86 -23.59 -2.38 -7.79
N ARG A 87 -22.55 -1.85 -7.14
CA ARG A 87 -21.43 -2.67 -6.64
C ARG A 87 -21.22 -2.65 -5.14
N SER A 88 -21.71 -1.62 -4.47
CA SER A 88 -21.45 -1.44 -3.04
C SER A 88 -22.76 -1.51 -2.26
N PRO A 89 -22.94 -2.54 -1.42
CA PRO A 89 -24.10 -2.60 -0.52
C PRO A 89 -24.20 -1.38 0.42
N ILE A 90 -23.05 -0.76 0.77
CA ILE A 90 -23.01 0.46 1.58
C ILE A 90 -23.67 1.62 0.84
N MET A 91 -23.33 1.79 -0.44
CA MET A 91 -23.90 2.84 -1.28
C MET A 91 -25.38 2.60 -1.58
N GLU A 92 -25.77 1.37 -1.91
CA GLU A 92 -27.16 1.02 -2.15
C GLU A 92 -28.03 1.37 -0.93
N GLN A 93 -27.60 0.99 0.27
CA GLN A 93 -28.30 1.34 1.50
C GLN A 93 -28.34 2.84 1.75
N ALA A 94 -27.25 3.56 1.47
CA ALA A 94 -27.19 5.01 1.68
C ALA A 94 -28.10 5.77 0.68
N ILE A 95 -28.27 5.23 -0.54
CA ILE A 95 -29.22 5.76 -1.54
C ILE A 95 -30.65 5.49 -1.11
N GLU A 96 -30.98 4.27 -0.65
CA GLU A 96 -32.29 3.94 -0.11
C GLU A 96 -32.69 4.78 1.10
N ASP A 97 -31.70 5.18 1.91
CA ASP A 97 -31.89 6.04 3.09
C ASP A 97 -31.95 7.55 2.74
N ASP A 98 -31.93 7.94 1.47
CA ASP A 98 -31.88 9.34 1.00
C ASP A 98 -30.69 10.15 1.53
N LYS A 99 -29.59 9.50 1.90
CA LYS A 99 -28.38 10.15 2.42
C LYS A 99 -27.42 10.59 1.33
N VAL A 100 -27.41 9.84 0.23
CA VAL A 100 -26.50 9.96 -0.90
C VAL A 100 -27.25 9.84 -2.22
N ALA A 101 -26.79 10.54 -3.23
CA ALA A 101 -27.22 10.33 -4.62
C ALA A 101 -26.00 10.10 -5.51
N VAL A 102 -26.17 9.27 -6.54
CA VAL A 102 -25.19 9.17 -7.64
C VAL A 102 -25.73 9.99 -8.80
N ILE A 103 -24.94 10.95 -9.25
CA ILE A 103 -25.31 11.92 -10.29
C ILE A 103 -24.40 11.80 -11.51
N GLY A 104 -24.94 12.13 -12.68
CA GLY A 104 -24.22 12.10 -13.95
C GLY A 104 -23.92 10.69 -14.45
N ASP A 105 -23.21 10.64 -15.58
CA ASP A 105 -22.65 9.43 -16.21
C ASP A 105 -21.25 9.81 -16.70
N THR A 106 -20.25 9.57 -15.86
CA THR A 106 -18.87 10.06 -16.08
C THR A 106 -18.15 9.32 -17.20
N LEU A 107 -18.60 8.11 -17.57
CA LEU A 107 -18.01 7.31 -18.65
C LEU A 107 -19.07 6.82 -19.62
N LYS A 108 -19.09 7.35 -20.81
CA LYS A 108 -20.00 6.94 -21.88
C LYS A 108 -19.83 5.44 -22.21
N GLY A 109 -20.87 4.68 -22.00
CA GLY A 109 -20.90 3.24 -22.23
C GLY A 109 -20.55 2.41 -21.01
N GLY A 110 -20.20 3.02 -19.88
CA GLY A 110 -19.94 2.38 -18.62
C GLY A 110 -18.55 1.68 -18.54
N ALA A 111 -18.21 1.28 -17.35
CA ALA A 111 -16.97 0.59 -17.02
C ALA A 111 -17.11 -0.93 -17.18
N THR A 112 -16.07 -1.58 -17.68
CA THR A 112 -16.00 -3.03 -17.85
C THR A 112 -14.96 -3.64 -16.91
N GLN A 113 -15.10 -4.93 -16.64
CA GLN A 113 -14.23 -5.67 -15.74
C GLN A 113 -14.26 -7.15 -16.06
N GLY A 114 -13.27 -7.88 -15.60
CA GLY A 114 -13.24 -9.32 -15.86
C GLY A 114 -11.96 -10.00 -15.36
N TRP A 115 -11.87 -11.29 -15.66
CA TRP A 115 -10.63 -12.02 -15.55
C TRP A 115 -9.93 -12.00 -16.89
N TYR A 116 -8.69 -11.60 -16.87
CA TYR A 116 -7.88 -11.38 -18.06
C TYR A 116 -6.63 -12.25 -18.04
N VAL A 117 -6.13 -12.47 -19.23
CA VAL A 117 -4.77 -12.94 -19.48
C VAL A 117 -4.14 -12.02 -20.53
N PRO A 118 -2.80 -11.91 -20.62
CA PRO A 118 -2.16 -11.27 -21.78
C PRO A 118 -2.60 -11.92 -23.08
N LYS A 119 -2.85 -11.15 -24.13
CA LYS A 119 -3.39 -11.63 -25.41
C LYS A 119 -2.51 -12.71 -26.04
N TYR A 120 -1.17 -12.58 -25.94
CA TYR A 120 -0.24 -13.60 -26.43
C TYR A 120 -0.45 -14.98 -25.78
N VAL A 121 -0.95 -15.03 -24.54
CA VAL A 121 -1.25 -16.31 -23.87
C VAL A 121 -2.39 -17.04 -24.58
N LEU A 122 -3.43 -16.33 -25.06
CA LEU A 122 -4.51 -16.94 -25.82
C LEU A 122 -4.07 -17.29 -27.25
N GLU A 123 -3.21 -16.50 -27.86
CA GLU A 123 -2.64 -16.77 -29.19
C GLU A 123 -1.80 -18.05 -29.19
N GLU A 124 -0.99 -18.25 -28.16
CA GLU A 124 -0.19 -19.45 -27.96
C GLU A 124 -1.03 -20.65 -27.49
N ASN A 125 -2.17 -20.42 -26.84
CA ASN A 125 -3.06 -21.44 -26.30
C ASN A 125 -4.52 -21.24 -26.76
N PRO A 126 -4.86 -21.51 -28.04
CA PRO A 126 -6.19 -21.21 -28.60
C PRO A 126 -7.37 -21.95 -27.95
N GLY A 127 -7.09 -22.97 -27.15
CA GLY A 127 -8.08 -23.72 -26.39
C GLY A 127 -8.46 -23.08 -25.05
N LEU A 128 -7.71 -22.08 -24.56
CA LEU A 128 -8.04 -21.31 -23.37
C LEU A 128 -8.96 -20.15 -23.77
N ARG A 129 -10.26 -20.27 -23.53
CA ARG A 129 -11.26 -19.28 -23.94
C ARG A 129 -12.15 -18.77 -22.80
N SER A 130 -12.31 -19.60 -21.79
CA SER A 130 -13.24 -19.33 -20.68
C SER A 130 -12.63 -19.74 -19.35
N TYR A 131 -13.24 -19.29 -18.25
CA TYR A 131 -12.84 -19.73 -16.91
C TYR A 131 -12.90 -21.26 -16.73
N GLN A 132 -13.77 -21.95 -17.49
CA GLN A 132 -13.91 -23.41 -17.43
C GLN A 132 -12.71 -24.15 -18.02
N ASP A 133 -11.94 -23.50 -18.87
CA ASP A 133 -10.74 -24.10 -19.48
C ASP A 133 -9.52 -24.01 -18.55
N LEU A 134 -9.52 -23.08 -17.59
CA LEU A 134 -8.40 -22.80 -16.70
C LEU A 134 -7.78 -24.04 -16.03
N PRO A 135 -8.53 -25.05 -15.54
CA PRO A 135 -7.92 -26.22 -14.94
C PRO A 135 -7.00 -27.01 -15.88
N LYS A 136 -7.26 -26.97 -17.19
CA LYS A 136 -6.43 -27.65 -18.19
C LYS A 136 -5.12 -26.90 -18.49
N TYR A 137 -5.12 -25.59 -18.27
CA TYR A 137 -4.02 -24.68 -18.53
C TYR A 137 -3.38 -24.14 -17.25
N ALA A 138 -3.71 -24.72 -16.10
CA ALA A 138 -3.23 -24.26 -14.80
C ALA A 138 -1.69 -24.20 -14.73
N ASP A 139 -1.01 -25.14 -15.37
CA ASP A 139 0.47 -25.18 -15.37
C ASP A 139 1.13 -23.95 -16.01
N LEU A 140 0.42 -23.18 -16.85
CA LEU A 140 0.91 -21.90 -17.38
C LEU A 140 1.07 -20.85 -16.28
N PHE A 141 0.22 -20.90 -15.26
CA PHE A 141 0.10 -19.89 -14.22
C PHE A 141 0.65 -20.35 -12.85
N LYS A 142 1.68 -21.18 -12.86
CA LYS A 142 2.26 -21.73 -11.61
C LYS A 142 2.56 -20.64 -10.60
N ASP A 143 2.15 -20.89 -9.36
CA ASP A 143 2.46 -20.01 -8.24
C ASP A 143 3.90 -20.25 -7.77
N PRO A 144 4.77 -19.23 -7.82
CA PRO A 144 6.14 -19.39 -7.31
C PRO A 144 6.18 -19.67 -5.80
N GLU A 145 5.18 -19.21 -5.04
CA GLU A 145 5.11 -19.38 -3.60
C GLU A 145 4.48 -20.71 -3.18
N ASP A 146 3.66 -21.30 -4.04
CA ASP A 146 3.10 -22.65 -3.87
C ASP A 146 3.11 -23.42 -5.19
N PRO A 147 4.20 -24.14 -5.52
CA PRO A 147 4.31 -24.89 -6.77
C PRO A 147 3.27 -25.99 -6.96
N SER A 148 2.51 -26.35 -5.93
CA SER A 148 1.41 -27.32 -6.03
C SER A 148 0.16 -26.75 -6.66
N LYS A 149 0.03 -25.41 -6.72
CA LYS A 149 -1.09 -24.68 -7.30
C LYS A 149 -0.64 -23.65 -8.33
N SER A 150 -1.61 -23.06 -8.98
CA SER A 150 -1.44 -21.93 -9.88
C SER A 150 -1.87 -20.64 -9.19
N ARG A 151 -1.53 -19.48 -9.75
CA ARG A 151 -1.81 -18.17 -9.17
C ARG A 151 -2.94 -17.48 -9.93
N PHE A 152 -3.94 -17.00 -9.22
CA PHE A 152 -4.89 -15.99 -9.67
C PHE A 152 -4.60 -14.69 -8.94
N MET A 153 -4.23 -13.65 -9.67
CA MET A 153 -4.01 -12.32 -9.15
C MET A 153 -5.35 -11.60 -9.04
N ASN A 154 -5.87 -11.51 -7.83
CA ASN A 154 -7.12 -10.83 -7.52
C ASN A 154 -6.90 -9.31 -7.40
N CYS A 155 -7.92 -8.55 -7.14
CA CYS A 155 -7.78 -7.14 -6.83
C CYS A 155 -7.29 -6.91 -5.37
N PRO A 156 -6.89 -5.67 -5.05
CA PRO A 156 -6.38 -5.35 -3.72
C PRO A 156 -7.31 -5.76 -2.59
N SER A 157 -6.74 -6.25 -1.50
CA SER A 157 -7.46 -6.59 -0.28
C SER A 157 -8.31 -5.41 0.20
N GLY A 158 -9.56 -5.67 0.61
CA GLY A 158 -10.49 -4.65 1.10
C GLY A 158 -11.24 -3.86 0.01
N TRP A 159 -10.98 -4.10 -1.26
CA TRP A 159 -11.81 -3.57 -2.33
C TRP A 159 -13.01 -4.48 -2.58
N THR A 160 -14.13 -3.92 -3.05
CA THR A 160 -15.35 -4.70 -3.34
C THR A 160 -15.10 -5.85 -4.32
N CYS A 161 -14.21 -5.64 -5.29
CA CYS A 161 -13.86 -6.68 -6.26
C CYS A 161 -13.14 -7.89 -5.65
N GLU A 162 -12.45 -7.73 -4.54
CA GLU A 162 -11.81 -8.83 -3.82
C GLU A 162 -12.86 -9.85 -3.34
N ILE A 163 -13.99 -9.35 -2.82
CA ILE A 163 -15.08 -10.20 -2.28
C ILE A 163 -15.67 -11.07 -3.38
N PHE A 164 -16.16 -10.47 -4.47
CA PHE A 164 -16.85 -11.25 -5.50
C PHE A 164 -15.88 -12.16 -6.29
N ASN A 165 -14.64 -11.76 -6.52
CA ASN A 165 -13.65 -12.62 -7.18
C ASN A 165 -13.27 -13.82 -6.31
N THR A 166 -13.10 -13.63 -5.01
CA THR A 166 -12.84 -14.73 -4.06
C THR A 166 -13.99 -15.72 -4.08
N ARG A 167 -15.23 -15.23 -4.14
CA ARG A 167 -16.42 -16.08 -4.22
C ARG A 167 -16.56 -16.77 -5.59
N LEU A 168 -16.31 -16.05 -6.69
CA LEU A 168 -16.28 -16.65 -8.03
C LEU A 168 -15.25 -17.77 -8.11
N LEU A 169 -14.03 -17.55 -7.59
CA LEU A 169 -12.99 -18.56 -7.55
C LEU A 169 -13.45 -19.83 -6.81
N LYS A 170 -14.12 -19.66 -5.67
CA LYS A 170 -14.70 -20.75 -4.89
C LYS A 170 -15.88 -21.42 -5.60
N ASN A 171 -16.85 -20.64 -6.13
CA ASN A 171 -18.05 -21.15 -6.76
C ASN A 171 -17.76 -21.90 -8.06
N THR A 172 -16.72 -21.53 -8.76
CA THR A 172 -16.21 -22.25 -9.96
C THR A 172 -15.40 -23.49 -9.60
N GLY A 173 -15.03 -23.69 -8.32
CA GLY A 173 -14.17 -24.78 -7.86
C GLY A 173 -12.70 -24.59 -8.22
N LEU A 174 -12.34 -23.42 -8.75
CA LEU A 174 -10.97 -23.09 -9.16
C LEU A 174 -10.03 -22.86 -7.95
N ASP A 175 -10.57 -22.57 -6.77
CA ASP A 175 -9.84 -22.45 -5.50
C ASP A 175 -9.03 -23.71 -5.13
N ARG A 176 -9.40 -24.86 -5.68
CA ARG A 176 -8.66 -26.13 -5.52
C ARG A 176 -7.36 -26.15 -6.33
N VAL A 177 -7.30 -25.41 -7.42
CA VAL A 177 -6.21 -25.40 -8.41
C VAL A 177 -5.43 -24.09 -8.36
N PHE A 178 -6.08 -22.99 -8.02
CA PHE A 178 -5.50 -21.65 -7.99
C PHE A 178 -5.45 -21.10 -6.56
N ASN A 179 -4.32 -20.51 -6.21
CA ASN A 179 -4.20 -19.65 -5.05
C ASN A 179 -4.76 -18.27 -5.40
N ASN A 180 -5.56 -17.74 -4.49
CA ASN A 180 -6.13 -16.41 -4.57
C ASN A 180 -5.12 -15.42 -3.98
N VAL A 181 -4.41 -14.69 -4.81
CA VAL A 181 -3.35 -13.75 -4.38
C VAL A 181 -3.87 -12.33 -4.43
N HIS A 182 -3.79 -11.65 -3.28
CA HIS A 182 -4.25 -10.28 -3.12
C HIS A 182 -3.06 -9.33 -3.08
N PRO A 183 -2.92 -8.41 -4.06
CA PRO A 183 -1.99 -7.30 -3.91
C PRO A 183 -2.47 -6.37 -2.80
N GLY A 184 -1.55 -5.77 -2.06
CA GLY A 184 -1.93 -4.85 -0.99
C GLY A 184 -2.45 -3.51 -1.48
N THR A 185 -2.13 -3.13 -2.72
CA THR A 185 -2.53 -1.85 -3.35
C THR A 185 -2.77 -2.00 -4.85
N GLY A 186 -3.52 -1.06 -5.45
CA GLY A 186 -3.69 -1.00 -6.91
C GLY A 186 -2.36 -0.87 -7.65
N ALA A 187 -1.46 0.00 -7.19
CA ALA A 187 -0.14 0.17 -7.79
C ALA A 187 0.71 -1.11 -7.75
N ALA A 188 0.54 -1.96 -6.73
CA ALA A 188 1.18 -3.27 -6.68
C ALA A 188 0.62 -4.21 -7.75
N LEU A 189 -0.70 -4.25 -7.94
CA LEU A 189 -1.35 -5.00 -9.02
C LEU A 189 -0.85 -4.55 -10.39
N ASP A 190 -0.81 -3.24 -10.63
CA ASP A 190 -0.36 -2.64 -11.89
C ASP A 190 1.09 -3.00 -12.19
N SER A 191 1.96 -2.96 -11.17
CA SER A 191 3.37 -3.33 -11.32
C SER A 191 3.56 -4.80 -11.68
N GLU A 192 2.78 -5.71 -11.09
CA GLU A 192 2.83 -7.15 -11.41
C GLU A 192 2.35 -7.41 -12.85
N ILE A 193 1.25 -6.77 -13.25
CA ILE A 193 0.71 -6.89 -14.61
C ILE A 193 1.73 -6.36 -15.63
N ALA A 194 2.25 -5.13 -15.43
CA ALA A 194 3.24 -4.53 -16.30
C ALA A 194 4.50 -5.42 -16.42
N SER A 195 5.00 -5.92 -15.29
CA SER A 195 6.15 -6.82 -15.24
C SER A 195 5.90 -8.12 -16.02
N ALA A 196 4.69 -8.70 -15.94
CA ALA A 196 4.34 -9.90 -16.69
C ALA A 196 4.35 -9.63 -18.19
N PHE A 197 3.78 -8.51 -18.64
CA PHE A 197 3.78 -8.12 -20.06
C PHE A 197 5.20 -7.85 -20.60
N GLU A 198 6.01 -7.09 -19.89
CA GLU A 198 7.39 -6.77 -20.28
C GLU A 198 8.28 -8.01 -20.35
N GLN A 199 8.00 -9.03 -19.52
CA GLN A 199 8.74 -10.28 -19.48
C GLN A 199 8.10 -11.39 -20.33
N HIS A 200 7.01 -11.10 -21.06
CA HIS A 200 6.25 -12.06 -21.86
C HIS A 200 5.84 -13.31 -21.08
N LYS A 201 5.36 -13.10 -19.84
CA LYS A 201 4.97 -14.19 -18.93
C LYS A 201 3.47 -14.40 -18.89
N PRO A 202 2.99 -15.65 -18.80
CA PRO A 202 1.59 -15.91 -18.51
C PRO A 202 1.20 -15.36 -17.14
N LEU A 203 0.09 -14.63 -17.08
CA LEU A 203 -0.53 -14.15 -15.85
C LEU A 203 -2.05 -14.28 -15.99
N LEU A 204 -2.72 -14.82 -14.96
CA LEU A 204 -4.16 -14.79 -14.81
C LEU A 204 -4.50 -13.76 -13.73
N PHE A 205 -5.29 -12.73 -14.10
CA PHE A 205 -5.55 -11.62 -13.21
C PHE A 205 -6.96 -11.04 -13.40
N TYR A 206 -7.48 -10.42 -12.35
CA TYR A 206 -8.65 -9.55 -12.43
C TYR A 206 -8.20 -8.14 -12.79
N TYR A 207 -8.95 -7.48 -13.67
CA TYR A 207 -8.73 -6.08 -13.97
C TYR A 207 -9.99 -5.40 -14.48
N TRP A 208 -9.93 -4.08 -14.67
CA TRP A 208 -11.08 -3.26 -15.07
C TRP A 208 -10.65 -2.16 -16.06
N GLN A 209 -11.65 -1.57 -16.72
CA GLN A 209 -11.50 -0.43 -17.60
C GLN A 209 -12.46 0.67 -17.12
N PRO A 210 -12.06 1.95 -17.07
CA PRO A 210 -10.86 2.53 -17.69
C PRO A 210 -9.59 2.48 -16.83
N THR A 211 -8.43 2.22 -17.46
CA THR A 211 -7.10 2.26 -16.83
C THR A 211 -6.00 2.51 -17.85
N GLY A 212 -4.87 3.05 -17.41
CA GLY A 212 -3.71 3.28 -18.26
C GLY A 212 -3.10 1.99 -18.80
N LEU A 213 -3.07 0.91 -18.02
CA LEU A 213 -2.51 -0.37 -18.47
C LEU A 213 -3.34 -1.03 -19.57
N MET A 214 -4.68 -0.89 -19.54
CA MET A 214 -5.52 -1.39 -20.64
C MET A 214 -5.37 -0.58 -21.93
N ALA A 215 -4.95 0.67 -21.85
CA ALA A 215 -4.57 1.45 -23.02
C ALA A 215 -3.18 1.06 -23.56
N LYS A 216 -2.28 0.61 -22.68
CA LYS A 216 -0.89 0.29 -23.01
C LYS A 216 -0.68 -1.14 -23.50
N TYR A 217 -1.39 -2.11 -22.95
CA TYR A 217 -1.18 -3.53 -23.18
C TYR A 217 -2.45 -4.23 -23.69
N ASP A 218 -2.26 -5.24 -24.55
CA ASP A 218 -3.34 -6.06 -25.09
C ASP A 218 -3.80 -7.13 -24.09
N PHE A 219 -4.87 -6.85 -23.35
CA PHE A 219 -5.53 -7.80 -22.45
C PHE A 219 -6.59 -8.59 -23.19
N ALA A 220 -6.70 -9.87 -22.89
CA ALA A 220 -7.74 -10.73 -23.42
C ALA A 220 -8.65 -11.26 -22.30
N PRO A 221 -9.96 -10.95 -22.32
CA PRO A 221 -10.88 -11.41 -21.29
C PRO A 221 -11.20 -12.91 -21.47
N LEU A 222 -11.30 -13.62 -20.36
CA LEU A 222 -11.86 -14.97 -20.33
C LEU A 222 -13.39 -14.91 -20.29
N LYS A 223 -14.05 -15.79 -21.04
CA LYS A 223 -15.52 -15.84 -21.12
C LYS A 223 -16.11 -16.37 -19.82
N PHE A 224 -17.12 -15.68 -19.32
CA PHE A 224 -18.03 -16.08 -18.27
C PHE A 224 -19.45 -16.28 -18.84
N PRO A 225 -20.38 -16.86 -18.08
CA PRO A 225 -21.81 -16.85 -18.44
C PRO A 225 -22.34 -15.43 -18.63
N ASP A 226 -23.54 -15.30 -19.16
CA ASP A 226 -24.24 -14.03 -19.18
C ASP A 226 -24.45 -13.52 -17.73
N HIS A 227 -24.56 -12.21 -17.58
CA HIS A 227 -24.79 -11.60 -16.28
C HIS A 227 -26.14 -12.01 -15.69
N ASP A 228 -26.14 -12.37 -14.41
CA ASP A 228 -27.31 -12.68 -13.60
C ASP A 228 -27.32 -11.79 -12.36
N ASP A 229 -28.29 -10.87 -12.29
CA ASP A 229 -28.36 -9.87 -11.21
C ASP A 229 -28.50 -10.50 -9.83
N ALA A 230 -29.35 -11.53 -9.69
CA ALA A 230 -29.60 -12.16 -8.39
C ALA A 230 -28.33 -12.86 -7.86
N CYS A 231 -27.61 -13.54 -8.76
CA CYS A 231 -26.32 -14.14 -8.45
C CYS A 231 -25.27 -13.07 -8.12
N TRP A 232 -25.24 -11.99 -8.89
CA TRP A 232 -24.28 -10.91 -8.71
C TRP A 232 -24.43 -10.22 -7.35
N GLN A 233 -25.65 -9.91 -6.95
CA GLN A 233 -25.94 -9.32 -5.63
C GLN A 233 -25.51 -10.23 -4.47
N ASP A 234 -25.65 -11.54 -4.61
CA ASP A 234 -25.12 -12.47 -3.61
C ASP A 234 -23.59 -12.53 -3.61
N LEU A 235 -22.95 -12.47 -4.79
CA LEU A 235 -21.49 -12.45 -4.91
C LEU A 235 -20.84 -11.21 -4.28
N LEU A 236 -21.52 -10.06 -4.28
CA LEU A 236 -21.04 -8.82 -3.67
C LEU A 236 -20.99 -8.87 -2.14
N ARG A 237 -21.70 -9.81 -1.51
CA ARG A 237 -21.80 -9.91 -0.06
C ARG A 237 -20.80 -10.90 0.49
N ALA A 238 -20.05 -10.51 1.53
CA ALA A 238 -19.11 -11.39 2.21
C ALA A 238 -19.79 -12.61 2.86
N ASP A 239 -21.03 -12.43 3.34
CA ASP A 239 -21.87 -13.47 3.97
C ASP A 239 -22.78 -14.20 2.99
N GLY A 240 -22.70 -13.91 1.68
CA GLY A 240 -23.50 -14.56 0.66
C GLY A 240 -23.31 -16.08 0.63
N THR A 241 -24.35 -16.82 0.30
CA THR A 241 -24.42 -18.29 0.40
C THR A 241 -24.65 -19.01 -0.93
N ALA A 242 -24.98 -18.28 -1.99
CA ALA A 242 -25.26 -18.88 -3.29
C ALA A 242 -23.98 -19.46 -3.92
N SER A 243 -24.10 -20.66 -4.48
CA SER A 243 -23.04 -21.33 -5.24
C SER A 243 -23.20 -21.07 -6.74
N CYS A 244 -23.53 -19.83 -7.11
CA CYS A 244 -23.78 -19.43 -8.50
C CYS A 244 -22.55 -18.81 -9.14
N VAL A 245 -22.56 -18.73 -10.47
CA VAL A 245 -21.53 -18.09 -11.30
C VAL A 245 -22.22 -17.13 -12.26
N SER A 246 -21.89 -15.86 -12.19
CA SER A 246 -22.37 -14.80 -13.08
C SER A 246 -21.23 -14.21 -13.89
N GLY A 247 -21.52 -13.72 -15.08
CA GLY A 247 -20.64 -12.81 -15.81
C GLY A 247 -20.60 -11.43 -15.15
N PHE A 248 -19.61 -10.65 -15.52
CA PHE A 248 -19.40 -9.32 -14.98
C PHE A 248 -20.34 -8.32 -15.65
N PRO A 249 -21.04 -7.46 -14.91
CA PRO A 249 -21.84 -6.41 -15.49
C PRO A 249 -20.97 -5.28 -16.06
N VAL A 250 -21.49 -4.60 -17.07
CA VAL A 250 -21.03 -3.25 -17.38
C VAL A 250 -21.62 -2.32 -16.32
N SER A 251 -20.77 -1.63 -15.60
CA SER A 251 -21.19 -0.75 -14.49
C SER A 251 -21.20 0.71 -14.96
N PRO A 252 -22.33 1.43 -14.85
CA PRO A 252 -22.30 2.88 -15.01
C PRO A 252 -21.36 3.50 -13.98
N LEU A 253 -20.63 4.54 -14.39
CA LEU A 253 -19.84 5.36 -13.49
C LEU A 253 -20.55 6.69 -13.25
N GLY A 254 -20.64 7.10 -12.00
CA GLY A 254 -21.22 8.38 -11.63
C GLY A 254 -20.44 9.08 -10.53
N ILE A 255 -20.86 10.26 -10.18
CA ILE A 255 -20.31 11.04 -9.07
C ILE A 255 -21.25 10.84 -7.88
N ALA A 256 -20.75 10.27 -6.79
CA ALA A 256 -21.56 10.14 -5.57
C ALA A 256 -21.43 11.42 -4.73
N VAL A 257 -22.58 11.92 -4.31
CA VAL A 257 -22.69 13.16 -3.53
C VAL A 257 -23.62 12.99 -2.34
N SER A 258 -23.33 13.66 -1.22
CA SER A 258 -24.25 13.66 -0.08
C SER A 258 -25.48 14.53 -0.36
N THR A 259 -26.64 14.16 0.18
CA THR A 259 -27.87 14.93 0.01
C THR A 259 -27.73 16.39 0.45
N PRO A 260 -27.10 16.71 1.61
CA PRO A 260 -26.87 18.09 1.99
C PRO A 260 -25.97 18.89 1.02
N PHE A 261 -25.08 18.21 0.28
CA PHE A 261 -24.27 18.87 -0.75
C PHE A 261 -25.13 19.33 -1.93
N ILE A 262 -26.08 18.50 -2.36
CA ILE A 262 -27.00 18.81 -3.46
C ILE A 262 -27.79 20.07 -3.14
N ASP A 263 -28.32 20.16 -1.95
CA ASP A 263 -29.16 21.28 -1.52
C ASP A 263 -28.38 22.59 -1.41
N ASN A 264 -27.12 22.52 -1.00
CA ASN A 264 -26.28 23.69 -0.75
C ASN A 264 -25.49 24.19 -1.97
N ASN A 265 -25.32 23.34 -3.02
CA ASN A 265 -24.46 23.66 -4.17
C ASN A 265 -25.15 23.28 -5.51
N PRO A 266 -26.36 23.78 -5.81
CA PRO A 266 -27.13 23.33 -6.98
C PRO A 266 -26.43 23.60 -8.31
N GLU A 267 -25.70 24.70 -8.48
CA GLU A 267 -24.99 25.04 -9.71
C GLU A 267 -23.81 24.09 -9.97
N LEU A 268 -23.06 23.75 -8.93
CA LEU A 268 -21.96 22.82 -9.00
C LEU A 268 -22.45 21.40 -9.31
N VAL A 269 -23.58 20.99 -8.71
CA VAL A 269 -24.25 19.72 -8.98
C VAL A 269 -24.67 19.60 -10.45
N GLU A 270 -25.20 20.69 -11.03
CA GLU A 270 -25.58 20.69 -12.46
C GLU A 270 -24.35 20.60 -13.38
N ALA A 271 -23.22 21.18 -13.01
CA ALA A 271 -21.95 21.01 -13.72
C ALA A 271 -21.46 19.55 -13.63
N PHE A 272 -21.49 18.97 -12.45
CA PHE A 272 -21.07 17.59 -12.23
C PHE A 272 -21.94 16.58 -12.97
N LYS A 273 -23.25 16.80 -13.07
CA LYS A 273 -24.16 15.96 -13.86
C LYS A 273 -23.82 15.91 -15.35
N LYS A 274 -23.22 16.95 -15.88
CA LYS A 274 -22.87 17.06 -17.31
C LYS A 274 -21.49 16.49 -17.63
N LEU A 275 -20.67 16.25 -16.60
CA LEU A 275 -19.33 15.71 -16.79
C LEU A 275 -19.41 14.32 -17.38
N GLN A 276 -18.84 14.13 -18.56
CA GLN A 276 -18.81 12.84 -19.25
C GLN A 276 -17.58 12.76 -20.15
N PHE A 277 -16.89 11.62 -20.06
CA PHE A 277 -15.76 11.26 -20.91
C PHE A 277 -16.14 10.12 -21.84
N THR A 278 -15.52 10.07 -23.01
CA THR A 278 -15.45 8.84 -23.80
C THR A 278 -14.36 7.92 -23.23
N SER A 279 -14.44 6.62 -23.56
CA SER A 279 -13.40 5.67 -23.14
C SER A 279 -12.01 6.05 -23.66
N ASP A 280 -11.92 6.59 -24.87
CA ASP A 280 -10.64 7.00 -25.46
C ASP A 280 -10.04 8.21 -24.75
N GLU A 281 -10.86 9.21 -24.41
CA GLU A 281 -10.42 10.39 -23.64
C GLU A 281 -9.91 10.00 -22.26
N LEU A 282 -10.67 9.16 -21.54
CA LEU A 282 -10.33 8.79 -20.17
C LEU A 282 -9.11 7.85 -20.12
N ASN A 283 -9.08 6.83 -20.97
CA ASN A 283 -7.93 5.92 -21.06
C ASN A 283 -6.66 6.66 -21.51
N GLY A 284 -6.79 7.57 -22.48
CA GLY A 284 -5.67 8.40 -22.96
C GLY A 284 -5.10 9.30 -21.86
N ALA A 285 -5.97 9.98 -21.10
CA ALA A 285 -5.56 10.84 -20.00
C ALA A 285 -4.89 10.03 -18.87
N ILE A 286 -5.42 8.84 -18.55
CA ILE A 286 -4.83 7.97 -17.52
C ILE A 286 -3.49 7.41 -17.99
N LEU A 287 -3.38 6.99 -19.25
CA LEU A 287 -2.11 6.50 -19.80
C LEU A 287 -1.04 7.60 -19.75
N GLU A 288 -1.38 8.81 -20.16
CA GLU A 288 -0.47 9.95 -20.11
C GLU A 288 -0.09 10.31 -18.66
N MET A 289 -1.04 10.24 -17.72
CA MET A 289 -0.80 10.41 -16.29
C MET A 289 0.26 9.41 -15.79
N SER A 290 0.09 8.14 -16.12
CA SER A 290 0.97 7.05 -15.70
C SER A 290 2.36 7.15 -16.35
N GLU A 291 2.44 7.43 -17.65
CA GLU A 291 3.72 7.54 -18.38
C GLU A 291 4.54 8.76 -17.94
N ASN A 292 3.88 9.89 -17.70
CA ASN A 292 4.53 11.11 -17.23
C ASN A 292 4.62 11.18 -15.69
N LYS A 293 4.11 10.15 -14.97
CA LYS A 293 4.13 10.07 -13.50
C LYS A 293 3.54 11.28 -12.81
N ARG A 294 2.46 11.80 -13.36
CA ARG A 294 1.72 12.93 -12.82
C ARG A 294 0.72 12.43 -11.76
N SER A 295 0.42 13.26 -10.78
CA SER A 295 -0.75 13.06 -9.93
C SER A 295 -2.04 13.24 -10.72
N GLY A 296 -3.17 12.74 -10.20
CA GLY A 296 -4.47 12.95 -10.82
C GLY A 296 -4.81 14.43 -11.02
N GLU A 297 -4.44 15.28 -10.05
CA GLU A 297 -4.64 16.72 -10.10
C GLU A 297 -3.78 17.37 -11.20
N GLU A 298 -2.49 17.02 -11.29
CA GLU A 298 -1.60 17.53 -12.34
C GLU A 298 -2.06 17.11 -13.74
N GLN A 299 -2.49 15.87 -13.92
CA GLN A 299 -3.01 15.41 -15.20
C GLN A 299 -4.35 16.04 -15.54
N ALA A 300 -5.23 16.25 -14.56
CA ALA A 300 -6.48 16.97 -14.77
C ALA A 300 -6.24 18.39 -15.27
N LEU A 301 -5.24 19.09 -14.70
CA LEU A 301 -4.85 20.42 -15.14
C LEU A 301 -4.34 20.43 -16.60
N VAL A 302 -3.53 19.43 -16.99
CA VAL A 302 -3.06 19.27 -18.39
C VAL A 302 -4.25 19.01 -19.30
N PHE A 303 -5.10 18.05 -18.97
CA PHE A 303 -6.28 17.70 -19.76
C PHE A 303 -7.23 18.90 -19.98
N LEU A 304 -7.52 19.65 -18.91
CA LEU A 304 -8.38 20.82 -19.00
C LEU A 304 -7.81 21.91 -19.90
N ARG A 305 -6.47 22.06 -19.96
CA ARG A 305 -5.82 22.99 -20.87
C ARG A 305 -5.85 22.53 -22.32
N GLU A 306 -5.64 21.26 -22.57
CA GLU A 306 -5.51 20.71 -23.91
C GLU A 306 -6.87 20.41 -24.58
N HIS A 307 -7.92 20.17 -23.77
CA HIS A 307 -9.24 19.77 -24.23
C HIS A 307 -10.38 20.75 -23.85
N PRO A 308 -10.26 22.07 -24.12
CA PRO A 308 -11.30 23.06 -23.76
C PRO A 308 -12.66 22.73 -24.35
N ASN A 309 -12.71 22.15 -25.55
CA ASN A 309 -13.96 21.79 -26.23
C ASN A 309 -14.75 20.69 -25.49
N VAL A 310 -14.11 19.89 -24.63
CA VAL A 310 -14.76 18.81 -23.88
C VAL A 310 -15.49 19.40 -22.68
N TRP A 311 -14.82 20.17 -21.85
CA TRP A 311 -15.35 20.61 -20.57
C TRP A 311 -16.19 21.90 -20.61
N GLN A 312 -16.05 22.74 -21.65
CA GLN A 312 -16.86 23.95 -21.75
C GLN A 312 -18.37 23.68 -21.73
N ALA A 313 -18.79 22.56 -22.33
CA ALA A 313 -20.20 22.16 -22.34
C ALA A 313 -20.73 21.72 -20.97
N TRP A 314 -19.85 21.43 -20.02
CA TRP A 314 -20.23 21.00 -18.68
C TRP A 314 -20.59 22.17 -17.76
N LEU A 315 -20.03 23.35 -18.03
CA LEU A 315 -20.05 24.51 -17.14
C LEU A 315 -21.05 25.59 -17.60
N SER A 316 -21.38 26.50 -16.72
CA SER A 316 -22.01 27.77 -17.09
C SER A 316 -20.98 28.68 -17.78
N ASP A 317 -21.45 29.63 -18.57
CA ASP A 317 -20.57 30.56 -19.33
C ASP A 317 -19.62 31.32 -18.36
N GLU A 318 -20.09 31.70 -17.17
CA GLU A 318 -19.29 32.38 -16.15
C GLU A 318 -18.21 31.44 -15.58
N ALA A 319 -18.58 30.23 -15.18
CA ALA A 319 -17.63 29.26 -14.62
C ALA A 319 -16.60 28.81 -15.68
N ALA A 320 -17.03 28.64 -16.94
CA ALA A 320 -16.13 28.33 -18.03
C ALA A 320 -15.12 29.45 -18.29
N THR A 321 -15.54 30.71 -18.22
CA THR A 321 -14.65 31.87 -18.36
C THR A 321 -13.65 31.92 -17.19
N ASN A 322 -14.11 31.74 -15.96
CA ASN A 322 -13.25 31.74 -14.77
C ASN A 322 -12.17 30.65 -14.85
N LEU A 323 -12.59 29.42 -15.21
CA LEU A 323 -11.67 28.30 -15.36
C LEU A 323 -10.67 28.55 -16.50
N ALA A 324 -11.12 29.06 -17.67
CA ALA A 324 -10.24 29.38 -18.78
C ALA A 324 -9.19 30.44 -18.42
N ASP A 325 -9.61 31.49 -17.72
CA ASP A 325 -8.70 32.56 -17.25
C ASP A 325 -7.63 31.99 -16.29
N LYS A 326 -8.03 31.09 -15.37
CA LYS A 326 -7.10 30.41 -14.47
C LYS A 326 -6.14 29.47 -15.20
N LEU A 327 -6.64 28.78 -16.22
CA LEU A 327 -5.82 27.91 -17.07
C LEU A 327 -4.91 28.70 -18.03
N GLY A 328 -5.15 30.01 -18.21
CA GLY A 328 -4.42 30.86 -19.15
C GLY A 328 -4.74 30.59 -20.63
N ILE A 329 -5.96 30.08 -20.91
CA ILE A 329 -6.44 29.76 -22.27
C ILE A 329 -7.56 30.70 -22.70
N GLY A 330 -7.54 31.13 -23.99
CA GLY A 330 -8.63 31.95 -24.54
C GLY A 330 -9.78 31.08 -25.07
N LEU A 331 -11.02 31.38 -24.71
CA LEU A 331 -12.22 30.65 -25.16
C LEU A 331 -12.61 30.92 -26.65
N THR A 332 -11.89 31.78 -27.36
CA THR A 332 -12.14 32.05 -28.78
C THR A 332 -11.23 31.20 -29.65
N GLY A 333 -11.81 30.24 -30.38
CA GLY A 333 -11.35 29.37 -31.47
C GLY A 333 -10.04 29.62 -32.22
N ALA A 334 -8.97 30.00 -31.54
CA ALA A 334 -7.65 30.16 -32.15
C ALA A 334 -6.80 28.91 -31.84
N ASN A 335 -6.33 28.27 -32.90
CA ASN A 335 -5.35 27.20 -32.84
C ASN A 335 -4.13 27.63 -31.99
N ILE A 336 -4.01 27.10 -30.79
CA ILE A 336 -2.84 27.31 -29.95
C ILE A 336 -1.77 26.33 -30.43
N THR A 337 -0.64 26.85 -30.90
CA THR A 337 0.53 26.01 -31.24
C THR A 337 1.24 25.56 -29.96
N ALA A 338 1.80 24.35 -29.97
CA ALA A 338 2.47 23.70 -28.83
C ALA A 338 3.53 24.57 -28.10
N ASP A 339 4.09 25.56 -28.77
CA ASP A 339 5.09 26.49 -28.24
C ASP A 339 4.52 27.49 -27.19
N THR A 340 3.20 27.77 -27.23
CA THR A 340 2.55 28.69 -26.28
C THR A 340 2.23 28.00 -24.96
N VAL A 341 2.02 26.68 -24.97
CA VAL A 341 1.73 25.87 -23.78
C VAL A 341 2.97 25.74 -22.90
N ALA A 342 4.15 25.55 -23.49
CA ALA A 342 5.41 25.43 -22.76
C ALA A 342 5.81 26.69 -21.97
N SER A 343 5.35 27.88 -22.42
CA SER A 343 5.67 29.15 -21.74
C SER A 343 4.71 29.50 -20.60
N SER A 344 3.47 28.96 -20.58
CA SER A 344 2.47 29.27 -19.56
C SER A 344 2.59 28.36 -18.31
N VAL A 345 3.11 27.13 -18.46
CA VAL A 345 3.42 26.23 -17.34
C VAL A 345 4.47 26.82 -16.38
N ASN A 346 5.30 27.75 -16.89
CA ASN A 346 6.33 28.40 -16.07
C ASN A 346 5.85 29.60 -15.23
N GLN A 347 4.58 30.02 -15.30
CA GLN A 347 4.14 31.24 -14.60
C GLN A 347 3.31 31.01 -13.34
N THR A 348 2.82 29.79 -13.09
CA THR A 348 2.05 29.47 -11.86
C THR A 348 2.85 28.68 -10.83
N ALA A 349 4.05 28.21 -11.16
CA ALA A 349 4.99 27.80 -10.13
C ALA A 349 5.34 29.07 -9.33
N LEU A 350 4.96 29.12 -8.06
CA LEU A 350 5.62 29.96 -7.07
C LEU A 350 7.10 29.93 -7.40
N THR A 351 7.64 31.06 -7.91
CA THR A 351 9.05 31.15 -8.32
C THR A 351 9.91 30.77 -7.14
N SER A 352 10.19 29.49 -6.97
CA SER A 352 11.16 29.04 -6.00
C SER A 352 12.48 29.65 -6.41
N LYS A 353 13.09 30.42 -5.51
CA LYS A 353 14.44 30.97 -5.69
C LYS A 353 15.50 29.87 -5.81
N PHE A 354 15.08 28.63 -5.85
CA PHE A 354 15.91 27.44 -5.94
C PHE A 354 15.82 26.79 -7.33
N PRO A 355 16.92 26.30 -7.91
CA PRO A 355 16.87 25.53 -9.14
C PRO A 355 16.05 24.25 -8.91
N SER A 356 15.12 23.95 -9.81
CA SER A 356 14.33 22.72 -9.79
C SER A 356 15.22 21.56 -10.26
N TRP A 357 15.73 20.77 -9.34
CA TRP A 357 16.43 19.52 -9.64
C TRP A 357 15.50 18.33 -9.35
N SER A 358 15.20 17.55 -10.35
CA SER A 358 14.48 16.29 -10.19
C SER A 358 15.46 15.12 -10.21
N LEU A 359 15.45 14.33 -9.13
CA LEU A 359 16.15 13.04 -9.07
C LEU A 359 15.26 11.89 -9.57
N GLU A 360 14.00 12.17 -9.82
CA GLU A 360 12.99 11.16 -10.16
C GLU A 360 13.32 10.46 -11.48
N THR A 361 13.42 11.21 -12.58
CA THR A 361 13.71 10.65 -13.91
C THR A 361 15.00 9.82 -13.96
N PRO A 362 16.16 10.30 -13.44
CA PRO A 362 17.38 9.49 -13.46
C PRO A 362 17.27 8.24 -12.59
N LEU A 363 16.64 8.30 -11.41
CA LEU A 363 16.47 7.13 -10.55
C LEU A 363 15.52 6.10 -11.18
N ASN A 364 14.42 6.53 -11.77
CA ASN A 364 13.49 5.64 -12.47
C ASN A 364 14.15 4.96 -13.67
N ASN A 365 14.94 5.70 -14.47
CA ASN A 365 15.67 5.13 -15.60
C ASN A 365 16.73 4.12 -15.17
N ILE A 366 17.46 4.40 -14.08
CA ILE A 366 18.41 3.45 -13.50
C ILE A 366 17.69 2.18 -13.04
N LEU A 367 16.56 2.32 -12.34
CA LEU A 367 15.80 1.19 -11.82
C LEU A 367 15.21 0.35 -12.96
N ALA A 368 14.56 0.99 -13.95
CA ALA A 368 14.02 0.32 -15.13
C ALA A 368 15.12 -0.42 -15.92
N SER A 369 16.25 0.23 -16.18
CA SER A 369 17.41 -0.40 -16.82
C SER A 369 17.96 -1.58 -16.01
N THR A 370 17.94 -1.48 -14.67
CA THR A 370 18.38 -2.56 -13.78
C THR A 370 17.42 -3.75 -13.86
N VAL A 371 16.11 -3.50 -13.88
CA VAL A 371 15.09 -4.54 -14.03
C VAL A 371 15.20 -5.23 -15.38
N GLN A 372 15.36 -4.47 -16.46
CA GLN A 372 15.51 -5.03 -17.81
C GLN A 372 16.78 -5.87 -17.97
N ASN A 373 17.92 -5.38 -17.50
CA ASN A 373 19.21 -6.05 -17.72
C ASN A 373 19.49 -7.20 -16.74
N TYR A 374 18.98 -7.12 -15.51
CA TYR A 374 19.28 -8.06 -14.42
C TYR A 374 18.04 -8.74 -13.83
N GLY A 375 16.86 -8.62 -14.46
CA GLY A 375 15.61 -9.20 -13.95
C GLY A 375 15.69 -10.71 -13.69
N GLU A 376 16.42 -11.47 -14.54
CA GLU A 376 16.64 -12.91 -14.33
C GLU A 376 17.48 -13.22 -13.08
N VAL A 377 18.46 -12.35 -12.77
CA VAL A 377 19.27 -12.53 -11.56
C VAL A 377 18.41 -12.31 -10.32
N PHE A 378 17.61 -11.25 -10.29
CA PHE A 378 16.69 -10.99 -9.19
C PHE A 378 15.66 -12.09 -9.02
N ARG A 379 15.16 -12.65 -10.12
CA ARG A 379 14.27 -13.81 -10.10
C ARG A 379 14.95 -15.05 -9.51
N THR A 380 16.17 -15.31 -9.90
CA THR A 380 16.95 -16.45 -9.37
C THR A 380 17.15 -16.28 -7.87
N ILE A 381 17.49 -15.07 -7.42
CA ILE A 381 17.61 -14.73 -5.99
C ILE A 381 16.25 -14.89 -5.28
N SER A 382 15.16 -14.43 -5.90
CA SER A 382 13.80 -14.58 -5.38
C SER A 382 13.42 -16.05 -5.22
N THR A 383 13.60 -16.86 -6.27
CA THR A 383 13.32 -18.30 -6.24
C THR A 383 14.19 -19.01 -5.19
N PHE A 384 15.45 -18.64 -5.07
CA PHE A 384 16.33 -19.20 -4.04
C PHE A 384 15.84 -18.84 -2.63
N ALA A 385 15.55 -17.57 -2.36
CA ALA A 385 15.07 -17.11 -1.06
C ALA A 385 13.72 -17.79 -0.68
N LEU A 386 12.82 -17.92 -1.66
CA LEU A 386 11.54 -18.58 -1.47
C LEU A 386 11.71 -20.07 -1.18
N THR A 387 12.41 -20.78 -2.07
CA THR A 387 12.48 -22.27 -2.07
C THR A 387 13.34 -22.79 -0.91
N TYR A 388 14.45 -22.13 -0.61
CA TYR A 388 15.42 -22.64 0.36
C TYR A 388 15.37 -21.97 1.73
N LEU A 389 14.74 -20.78 1.84
CA LEU A 389 14.66 -20.07 3.12
C LEU A 389 13.23 -20.01 3.65
N LEU A 390 12.26 -19.48 2.88
CA LEU A 390 10.89 -19.24 3.36
C LEU A 390 10.06 -20.53 3.42
N LEU A 391 9.89 -21.22 2.29
CA LEU A 391 9.02 -22.39 2.21
C LEU A 391 9.39 -23.53 3.16
N PRO A 392 10.68 -23.86 3.42
CA PRO A 392 11.01 -24.90 4.38
C PRO A 392 10.58 -24.56 5.82
N ILE A 393 10.73 -23.29 6.22
CA ILE A 393 10.33 -22.83 7.56
C ILE A 393 8.81 -22.81 7.68
N GLU A 394 8.12 -22.29 6.67
CA GLU A 394 6.66 -22.26 6.62
C GLU A 394 6.05 -23.66 6.66
N ARG A 395 6.54 -24.58 5.81
CA ARG A 395 6.10 -25.98 5.81
C ARG A 395 6.37 -26.66 7.14
N LEU A 396 7.54 -26.41 7.73
CA LEU A 396 7.85 -26.94 9.06
C LEU A 396 6.82 -26.46 10.09
N LEU A 397 6.50 -25.18 10.12
CA LEU A 397 5.54 -24.60 11.05
C LEU A 397 4.10 -25.10 10.79
N THR A 398 3.73 -25.31 9.53
CA THR A 398 2.40 -25.79 9.13
C THR A 398 2.19 -27.28 9.46
N VAL A 399 3.22 -28.11 9.30
CA VAL A 399 3.14 -29.55 9.60
C VAL A 399 3.06 -29.81 11.11
N ILE A 400 3.62 -28.94 11.93
CA ILE A 400 3.58 -29.10 13.39
C ILE A 400 2.16 -28.79 13.90
N PRO A 401 1.50 -29.70 14.62
CA PRO A 401 0.19 -29.44 15.19
C PRO A 401 0.17 -28.19 16.08
N PRO A 402 -0.87 -27.34 16.01
CA PRO A 402 -0.95 -26.08 16.76
C PRO A 402 -0.68 -26.24 18.27
N TRP A 403 -1.23 -27.27 18.87
CA TRP A 403 -1.03 -27.55 20.31
C TRP A 403 0.45 -27.80 20.67
N LEU A 404 1.23 -28.37 19.75
CA LEU A 404 2.66 -28.64 19.99
C LEU A 404 3.48 -27.32 19.89
N ILE A 405 3.14 -26.42 18.97
CA ILE A 405 3.75 -25.08 18.89
C ILE A 405 3.45 -24.29 20.17
N ILE A 406 2.20 -24.31 20.62
CA ILE A 406 1.78 -23.66 21.88
C ILE A 406 2.57 -24.23 23.06
N ALA A 407 2.67 -25.55 23.17
CA ALA A 407 3.44 -26.21 24.24
C ALA A 407 4.93 -25.85 24.17
N LEU A 408 5.54 -25.88 22.97
CA LEU A 408 6.95 -25.54 22.77
C LEU A 408 7.24 -24.09 23.20
N VAL A 409 6.44 -23.14 22.75
CA VAL A 409 6.61 -21.72 23.10
C VAL A 409 6.39 -21.49 24.58
N THR A 410 5.39 -22.15 25.20
CA THR A 410 5.15 -22.08 26.63
C THR A 410 6.35 -22.58 27.42
N VAL A 411 6.93 -23.72 27.03
CA VAL A 411 8.12 -24.30 27.65
C VAL A 411 9.34 -23.37 27.45
N LEU A 412 9.57 -22.84 26.24
CA LEU A 412 10.65 -21.90 25.99
C LEU A 412 10.51 -20.62 26.82
N ALA A 413 9.30 -20.07 26.93
CA ALA A 413 9.00 -18.93 27.79
C ALA A 413 9.27 -19.23 29.28
N TRP A 414 8.92 -20.41 29.74
CA TRP A 414 9.22 -20.84 31.12
C TRP A 414 10.72 -20.97 31.38
N PHE A 415 11.46 -21.65 30.53
CA PHE A 415 12.91 -21.77 30.64
C PHE A 415 13.63 -20.42 30.52
N GLY A 416 13.13 -19.56 29.65
CA GLY A 416 13.67 -18.21 29.41
C GLY A 416 13.44 -17.30 30.63
N VAL A 417 12.19 -16.99 30.93
CA VAL A 417 11.79 -15.98 31.93
C VAL A 417 11.71 -16.51 33.34
N ARG A 418 11.61 -17.83 33.52
CA ARG A 418 11.50 -18.50 34.84
C ARG A 418 10.28 -18.10 35.68
N LYS A 419 9.24 -17.54 35.07
CA LYS A 419 7.95 -17.20 35.71
C LYS A 419 6.84 -18.04 35.09
N ILE A 420 6.23 -18.93 35.84
CA ILE A 420 5.19 -19.84 35.36
C ILE A 420 3.97 -19.10 34.84
N TRP A 421 3.55 -18.02 35.48
CA TRP A 421 2.42 -17.23 35.08
C TRP A 421 2.63 -16.57 33.70
N PHE A 422 3.85 -16.12 33.39
CA PHE A 422 4.20 -15.58 32.07
C PHE A 422 4.15 -16.69 31.00
N ALA A 423 4.69 -17.86 31.31
CA ALA A 423 4.65 -18.99 30.38
C ALA A 423 3.21 -19.40 30.04
N LEU A 424 2.35 -19.49 31.07
CA LEU A 424 0.93 -19.79 30.90
C LEU A 424 0.22 -18.69 30.09
N ALA A 425 0.55 -17.42 30.34
CA ALA A 425 0.00 -16.30 29.55
C ALA A 425 0.42 -16.35 28.07
N CYS A 426 1.66 -16.77 27.77
CA CYS A 426 2.11 -17.00 26.39
C CYS A 426 1.31 -18.11 25.71
N GLY A 427 1.10 -19.23 26.38
CA GLY A 427 0.28 -20.35 25.87
C GLY A 427 -1.18 -19.93 25.63
N ALA A 428 -1.76 -19.22 26.61
CA ALA A 428 -3.13 -18.72 26.51
C ALA A 428 -3.27 -17.68 25.36
N GLY A 429 -2.27 -16.81 25.19
CA GLY A 429 -2.23 -15.83 24.09
C GLY A 429 -2.20 -16.49 22.71
N LEU A 430 -1.36 -17.51 22.50
CA LEU A 430 -1.32 -18.25 21.24
C LEU A 430 -2.62 -19.04 21.01
N PHE A 431 -3.20 -19.63 22.06
CA PHE A 431 -4.50 -20.30 21.98
C PHE A 431 -5.59 -19.29 21.57
N LEU A 432 -5.57 -18.08 22.12
CA LEU A 432 -6.51 -17.02 21.76
C LEU A 432 -6.39 -16.62 20.28
N ILE A 433 -5.18 -16.50 19.72
CA ILE A 433 -4.96 -16.24 18.30
C ILE A 433 -5.58 -17.36 17.45
N GLY A 434 -5.40 -18.63 17.85
CA GLY A 434 -6.06 -19.77 17.20
C GLY A 434 -7.58 -19.72 17.30
N ALA A 435 -8.12 -19.32 18.45
CA ALA A 435 -9.56 -19.17 18.68
C ALA A 435 -10.18 -18.03 17.84
N PHE A 436 -9.40 -17.00 17.49
CA PHE A 436 -9.80 -15.94 16.54
C PHE A 436 -9.77 -16.39 15.08
N GLY A 437 -9.34 -17.62 14.78
CA GLY A 437 -9.20 -18.11 13.41
C GLY A 437 -7.95 -17.61 12.67
N LEU A 438 -7.05 -16.90 13.35
CA LEU A 438 -5.87 -16.26 12.78
C LEU A 438 -4.62 -17.15 12.78
N TRP A 439 -4.78 -18.48 12.95
CA TRP A 439 -3.63 -19.39 13.05
C TRP A 439 -2.79 -19.45 11.78
N GLY A 440 -3.43 -19.49 10.60
CA GLY A 440 -2.74 -19.46 9.30
C GLY A 440 -1.92 -18.18 9.12
N ALA A 441 -2.55 -17.03 9.33
CA ALA A 441 -1.90 -15.72 9.28
C ALA A 441 -0.74 -15.58 10.31
N LEU A 442 -0.87 -16.21 11.48
CA LEU A 442 0.21 -16.28 12.46
C LEU A 442 1.41 -17.07 11.92
N ILE A 443 1.19 -18.22 11.28
CA ILE A 443 2.26 -19.06 10.72
C ILE A 443 3.02 -18.31 9.62
N ASP A 444 2.31 -17.66 8.68
CA ASP A 444 2.93 -16.83 7.63
C ASP A 444 3.78 -15.71 8.23
N THR A 445 3.24 -15.00 9.21
CA THR A 445 3.95 -13.94 9.93
C THR A 445 5.21 -14.47 10.63
N LEU A 446 5.10 -15.61 11.33
CA LEU A 446 6.24 -16.22 12.02
C LEU A 446 7.31 -16.73 11.05
N ALA A 447 6.92 -17.33 9.93
CA ALA A 447 7.85 -17.79 8.91
C ALA A 447 8.67 -16.62 8.34
N LEU A 448 7.99 -15.55 7.93
CA LEU A 448 8.64 -14.33 7.44
C LEU A 448 9.58 -13.72 8.49
N LEU A 449 9.11 -13.60 9.73
CA LEU A 449 9.88 -13.04 10.85
C LEU A 449 11.13 -13.87 11.15
N ILE A 450 11.00 -15.18 11.28
CA ILE A 450 12.13 -16.07 11.60
C ILE A 450 13.21 -15.97 10.52
N VAL A 451 12.80 -16.07 9.25
CA VAL A 451 13.74 -16.02 8.13
C VAL A 451 14.40 -14.63 8.02
N SER A 452 13.62 -13.55 8.13
CA SER A 452 14.17 -12.19 8.05
C SER A 452 15.18 -11.89 9.16
N VAL A 453 14.86 -12.28 10.41
CA VAL A 453 15.76 -12.11 11.55
C VAL A 453 17.01 -12.96 11.39
N LEU A 454 16.88 -14.21 10.96
CA LEU A 454 18.02 -15.11 10.77
C LEU A 454 18.98 -14.55 9.70
N VAL A 455 18.45 -14.13 8.56
CA VAL A 455 19.26 -13.51 7.48
C VAL A 455 19.89 -12.20 7.96
N THR A 456 19.13 -11.36 8.67
CA THR A 456 19.61 -10.12 9.27
C THR A 456 20.79 -10.37 10.24
N VAL A 457 20.69 -11.41 11.06
CA VAL A 457 21.77 -11.81 11.98
C VAL A 457 23.01 -12.29 11.22
N VAL A 458 22.81 -13.15 10.21
CA VAL A 458 23.91 -13.70 9.39
C VAL A 458 24.64 -12.59 8.62
N ILE A 459 23.96 -11.56 8.17
CA ILE A 459 24.55 -10.43 7.44
C ILE A 459 25.03 -9.34 8.40
N GLY A 460 24.23 -8.96 9.37
CA GLY A 460 24.45 -7.79 10.21
C GLY A 460 25.59 -7.95 11.22
N ILE A 461 25.72 -9.14 11.82
CA ILE A 461 26.83 -9.37 12.77
C ILE A 461 28.20 -9.32 12.09
N PRO A 462 28.47 -10.02 10.96
CA PRO A 462 29.74 -9.89 10.25
C PRO A 462 30.06 -8.46 9.81
N ILE A 463 29.07 -7.72 9.29
CA ILE A 463 29.25 -6.31 8.92
C ILE A 463 29.61 -5.47 10.16
N GLY A 464 28.91 -5.66 11.28
CA GLY A 464 29.22 -4.97 12.54
C GLY A 464 30.62 -5.29 13.09
N ILE A 465 31.07 -6.54 12.96
CA ILE A 465 32.43 -6.95 13.30
C ILE A 465 33.44 -6.25 12.39
N ALA A 466 33.22 -6.24 11.08
CA ALA A 466 34.10 -5.58 10.12
C ALA A 466 34.20 -4.06 10.38
N MET A 467 33.09 -3.40 10.65
CA MET A 467 33.03 -1.98 11.00
C MET A 467 33.75 -1.69 12.34
N SER A 468 33.70 -2.61 13.31
CA SER A 468 34.42 -2.45 14.57
C SER A 468 35.96 -2.49 14.39
N GLY A 469 36.43 -3.26 13.42
CA GLY A 469 37.85 -3.46 13.13
C GLY A 469 38.48 -2.38 12.22
N SER A 470 37.68 -1.65 11.43
CA SER A 470 38.19 -0.69 10.43
C SER A 470 37.61 0.71 10.65
N LYS A 471 38.47 1.71 10.82
CA LYS A 471 38.06 3.13 10.92
C LYS A 471 37.38 3.60 9.63
N LEU A 472 37.90 3.19 8.46
CA LEU A 472 37.34 3.56 7.15
C LEU A 472 35.94 3.01 6.97
N LEU A 473 35.72 1.70 7.21
CA LEU A 473 34.40 1.07 7.11
C LEU A 473 33.39 1.73 8.05
N ARG A 474 33.83 2.15 9.24
CA ARG A 474 32.97 2.85 10.20
C ARG A 474 32.63 4.26 9.72
N GLN A 475 33.59 5.00 9.20
CA GLN A 475 33.37 6.36 8.68
C GLN A 475 32.40 6.38 7.49
N ILE A 476 32.46 5.40 6.61
CA ILE A 476 31.56 5.26 5.45
C ILE A 476 30.23 4.62 5.88
N GLY A 477 30.27 3.56 6.66
CA GLY A 477 29.09 2.80 7.03
C GLY A 477 28.13 3.55 7.98
N THR A 478 28.67 4.38 8.91
CA THR A 478 27.81 5.08 9.86
C THR A 478 26.81 6.02 9.18
N PRO A 479 27.21 6.93 8.26
CA PRO A 479 26.24 7.76 7.54
C PRO A 479 25.22 6.95 6.72
N ILE A 480 25.63 5.84 6.11
CA ILE A 480 24.70 4.96 5.37
C ILE A 480 23.65 4.38 6.31
N LEU A 481 24.09 3.86 7.47
CA LEU A 481 23.15 3.34 8.48
C LEU A 481 22.26 4.45 9.06
N ASP A 482 22.75 5.71 9.16
CA ASP A 482 21.95 6.86 9.58
C ASP A 482 20.83 7.15 8.58
N VAL A 483 21.15 7.22 7.28
CA VAL A 483 20.18 7.37 6.20
C VAL A 483 19.16 6.23 6.24
N MET A 484 19.63 4.98 6.35
CA MET A 484 18.75 3.81 6.42
C MET A 484 17.78 3.86 7.61
N GLN A 485 18.16 4.41 8.76
CA GLN A 485 17.28 4.50 9.93
C GLN A 485 16.31 5.70 9.89
N THR A 486 16.69 6.78 9.20
CA THR A 486 15.87 8.00 9.11
C THR A 486 14.92 7.97 7.93
N MET A 487 15.18 7.15 6.94
CA MET A 487 14.31 6.99 5.78
C MET A 487 12.97 6.34 6.18
N PRO A 488 11.83 6.87 5.75
CA PRO A 488 10.55 6.24 5.99
C PRO A 488 10.53 4.81 5.44
N SER A 489 9.96 3.87 6.21
CA SER A 489 9.96 2.43 5.87
C SER A 489 9.27 2.12 4.52
N PHE A 490 8.27 2.91 4.12
CA PHE A 490 7.61 2.78 2.81
C PHE A 490 8.56 2.95 1.62
N VAL A 491 9.59 3.79 1.75
CA VAL A 491 10.54 4.06 0.66
C VAL A 491 11.31 2.80 0.26
N TYR A 492 11.52 1.86 1.20
CA TYR A 492 12.17 0.58 0.90
C TYR A 492 11.29 -0.37 0.09
N LEU A 493 9.95 -0.26 0.22
CA LEU A 493 9.02 -1.15 -0.46
C LEU A 493 9.07 -0.96 -1.97
N ILE A 494 9.21 0.29 -2.45
CA ILE A 494 9.13 0.63 -3.88
C ILE A 494 10.20 -0.10 -4.71
N PRO A 495 11.53 0.07 -4.44
CA PRO A 495 12.54 -0.61 -5.24
C PRO A 495 12.51 -2.12 -5.07
N VAL A 496 12.17 -2.63 -3.89
CA VAL A 496 12.08 -4.07 -3.65
C VAL A 496 10.90 -4.68 -4.41
N LEU A 497 9.76 -3.99 -4.47
CA LEU A 497 8.60 -4.40 -5.27
C LEU A 497 8.97 -4.48 -6.76
N MET A 498 9.63 -3.45 -7.29
CA MET A 498 10.02 -3.40 -8.71
C MET A 498 11.04 -4.49 -9.10
N LEU A 499 11.93 -4.88 -8.17
CA LEU A 499 12.98 -5.88 -8.43
C LEU A 499 12.49 -7.32 -8.24
N PHE A 500 11.63 -7.59 -7.25
CA PHE A 500 11.26 -8.94 -6.82
C PHE A 500 9.77 -9.27 -7.03
N GLY A 501 8.93 -8.31 -7.48
CA GLY A 501 7.48 -8.48 -7.65
C GLY A 501 6.71 -8.38 -6.33
N ILE A 502 5.51 -8.98 -6.28
CA ILE A 502 4.61 -8.98 -5.11
C ILE A 502 4.78 -10.27 -4.30
N GLY A 503 4.55 -10.20 -2.99
CA GLY A 503 4.40 -11.36 -2.13
C GLY A 503 5.44 -11.48 -1.03
N LYS A 504 5.74 -12.71 -0.59
CA LYS A 504 6.59 -13.02 0.58
C LYS A 504 8.06 -12.60 0.40
N VAL A 505 8.60 -12.73 -0.81
CA VAL A 505 10.04 -12.46 -1.06
C VAL A 505 10.37 -10.97 -0.99
N PRO A 506 9.67 -10.06 -1.70
CA PRO A 506 9.91 -8.62 -1.51
C PRO A 506 9.71 -8.19 -0.05
N ALA A 507 8.71 -8.73 0.64
CA ALA A 507 8.50 -8.48 2.06
C ALA A 507 9.69 -8.90 2.92
N LEU A 508 10.28 -10.08 2.63
CA LEU A 508 11.49 -10.56 3.29
C LEU A 508 12.66 -9.57 3.12
N PHE A 509 12.96 -9.17 1.88
CA PHE A 509 14.09 -8.25 1.61
C PHE A 509 13.86 -6.87 2.24
N ALA A 510 12.66 -6.31 2.12
CA ALA A 510 12.33 -5.03 2.74
C ALA A 510 12.51 -5.10 4.28
N THR A 511 12.06 -6.19 4.90
CA THR A 511 12.20 -6.43 6.34
C THR A 511 13.67 -6.54 6.75
N ILE A 512 14.49 -7.27 5.99
CA ILE A 512 15.92 -7.41 6.24
C ILE A 512 16.61 -6.03 6.17
N ILE A 513 16.38 -5.27 5.09
CA ILE A 513 16.99 -3.95 4.90
C ILE A 513 16.64 -3.01 6.07
N TYR A 514 15.39 -3.03 6.52
CA TYR A 514 14.90 -2.20 7.62
C TYR A 514 15.46 -2.61 8.99
N ALA A 515 15.67 -3.92 9.20
CA ALA A 515 16.14 -4.47 10.48
C ALA A 515 17.68 -4.50 10.63
N LEU A 516 18.45 -4.37 9.55
CA LEU A 516 19.91 -4.43 9.54
C LEU A 516 20.60 -3.31 10.37
N PRO A 517 20.20 -2.02 10.25
CA PRO A 517 20.97 -0.92 10.85
C PRO A 517 21.15 -1.02 12.36
N PRO A 518 20.12 -1.26 13.19
CA PRO A 518 20.30 -1.34 14.64
C PRO A 518 21.20 -2.51 15.06
N LEU A 519 21.11 -3.65 14.37
CA LEU A 519 21.96 -4.80 14.66
C LEU A 519 23.43 -4.50 14.36
N ILE A 520 23.71 -3.92 13.20
CA ILE A 520 25.09 -3.54 12.82
C ILE A 520 25.67 -2.54 13.82
N ARG A 521 24.88 -1.51 14.19
CA ARG A 521 25.32 -0.49 15.16
C ARG A 521 25.63 -1.08 16.53
N LEU A 522 24.70 -1.84 17.09
CA LEU A 522 24.88 -2.40 18.44
C LEU A 522 25.99 -3.45 18.45
N THR A 523 26.18 -4.19 17.37
CA THR A 523 27.33 -5.09 17.22
C THR A 523 28.65 -4.32 17.19
N THR A 524 28.74 -3.27 16.36
CA THR A 524 29.93 -2.42 16.27
C THR A 524 30.23 -1.76 17.61
N LEU A 525 29.21 -1.18 18.24
CA LEU A 525 29.35 -0.52 19.55
C LEU A 525 29.80 -1.49 20.63
N GLY A 526 29.15 -2.65 20.72
CA GLY A 526 29.49 -3.67 21.72
C GLY A 526 30.93 -4.15 21.64
N ILE A 527 31.45 -4.34 20.42
CA ILE A 527 32.85 -4.76 20.20
C ILE A 527 33.85 -3.62 20.47
N THR A 528 33.47 -2.38 20.12
CA THR A 528 34.37 -1.23 20.35
C THR A 528 34.43 -0.78 21.80
N GLN A 529 33.40 -1.05 22.59
CA GLN A 529 33.31 -0.70 24.01
C GLN A 529 33.88 -1.78 24.96
N VAL A 530 34.45 -2.86 24.42
CA VAL A 530 35.14 -3.88 25.25
C VAL A 530 36.28 -3.25 26.02
N ASN A 531 36.41 -3.58 27.33
CA ASN A 531 37.43 -3.03 28.22
C ASN A 531 38.82 -3.23 27.61
N HIS A 532 39.55 -2.10 27.50
CA HIS A 532 40.89 -2.06 26.90
C HIS A 532 41.90 -2.93 27.66
N GLU A 533 41.80 -3.00 28.99
CA GLU A 533 42.68 -3.83 29.83
C GLU A 533 42.55 -5.32 29.48
N MET A 534 41.33 -5.81 29.22
CA MET A 534 41.12 -7.19 28.80
C MET A 534 41.74 -7.51 27.44
N VAL A 535 41.67 -6.53 26.52
CA VAL A 535 42.27 -6.66 25.19
C VAL A 535 43.81 -6.63 25.27
N GLU A 536 44.39 -5.77 26.13
CA GLU A 536 45.84 -5.71 26.38
C GLU A 536 46.35 -6.97 27.06
N ALA A 537 45.64 -7.47 28.07
CA ALA A 537 45.99 -8.74 28.70
C ALA A 537 46.03 -9.89 27.68
N GLY A 538 45.00 -10.00 26.82
CA GLY A 538 44.99 -11.00 25.75
C GLY A 538 46.17 -10.87 24.77
N ARG A 539 46.58 -9.63 24.43
CA ARG A 539 47.75 -9.39 23.58
C ARG A 539 49.04 -9.78 24.27
N SER A 540 49.18 -9.47 25.56
CA SER A 540 50.36 -9.81 26.36
C SER A 540 50.55 -11.32 26.48
N PHE A 541 49.48 -12.09 26.41
CA PHE A 541 49.52 -13.57 26.33
C PHE A 541 49.75 -14.12 24.92
N GLY A 542 50.04 -13.24 23.93
CA GLY A 542 50.38 -13.65 22.57
C GLY A 542 49.16 -14.01 21.68
N SER A 543 47.93 -13.61 22.05
CA SER A 543 46.75 -13.90 21.26
C SER A 543 46.80 -13.20 19.90
N THR A 544 46.45 -13.95 18.84
CA THR A 544 46.27 -13.39 17.51
C THR A 544 44.99 -12.51 17.43
N HIS A 545 44.88 -11.70 16.39
CA HIS A 545 43.70 -10.83 16.20
C HIS A 545 42.37 -11.60 16.17
N LEU A 546 42.35 -12.79 15.57
CA LEU A 546 41.18 -13.64 15.50
C LEU A 546 40.85 -14.24 16.88
N GLN A 547 41.89 -14.68 17.62
CA GLN A 547 41.70 -15.17 18.99
C GLN A 547 41.20 -14.09 19.93
N LEU A 548 41.71 -12.85 19.83
CA LEU A 548 41.21 -11.70 20.57
C LEU A 548 39.74 -11.40 20.24
N LEU A 549 39.36 -11.50 18.97
CA LEU A 549 37.96 -11.30 18.56
C LEU A 549 37.04 -12.38 19.16
N ILE A 550 37.37 -13.66 18.93
CA ILE A 550 36.48 -14.78 19.28
C ILE A 550 36.45 -15.03 20.79
N TRP A 551 37.60 -14.98 21.48
CA TRP A 551 37.68 -15.41 22.87
C TRP A 551 37.51 -14.27 23.89
N ILE A 552 37.73 -13.02 23.47
CA ILE A 552 37.70 -11.88 24.40
C ILE A 552 36.59 -10.89 23.99
N LYS A 553 36.63 -10.35 22.74
CA LYS A 553 35.73 -9.28 22.35
C LYS A 553 34.28 -9.75 22.15
N LEU A 554 34.05 -10.81 21.40
CA LEU A 554 32.70 -11.32 21.12
C LEU A 554 31.96 -11.76 22.39
N PRO A 555 32.55 -12.52 23.33
CA PRO A 555 31.87 -12.89 24.56
C PRO A 555 31.47 -11.70 25.44
N GLN A 556 32.28 -10.64 25.45
CA GLN A 556 31.96 -9.41 26.20
C GLN A 556 30.95 -8.52 25.47
N ALA A 557 30.99 -8.50 24.14
CA ALA A 557 30.04 -7.78 23.31
C ALA A 557 28.67 -8.47 23.18
N LEU A 558 28.58 -9.75 23.56
CA LEU A 558 27.37 -10.57 23.40
C LEU A 558 26.09 -9.89 23.95
N PRO A 559 26.07 -9.24 25.13
CA PRO A 559 24.87 -8.55 25.59
C PRO A 559 24.41 -7.42 24.65
N SER A 560 25.36 -6.65 24.09
CA SER A 560 25.06 -5.58 23.12
C SER A 560 24.61 -6.15 21.78
N ILE A 561 25.22 -7.24 21.31
CA ILE A 561 24.81 -7.95 20.11
C ILE A 561 23.37 -8.48 20.27
N MET A 562 23.08 -9.10 21.39
CA MET A 562 21.72 -9.61 21.68
C MET A 562 20.68 -8.49 21.81
N ALA A 563 21.06 -7.32 22.32
CA ALA A 563 20.22 -6.14 22.29
C ALA A 563 19.94 -5.70 20.84
N GLY A 564 20.95 -5.78 19.96
CA GLY A 564 20.83 -5.54 18.53
C GLY A 564 19.88 -6.54 17.84
N VAL A 565 20.01 -7.83 18.17
CA VAL A 565 19.10 -8.87 17.66
C VAL A 565 17.66 -8.60 18.12
N ASN A 566 17.46 -8.26 19.40
CA ASN A 566 16.14 -7.93 19.91
C ASN A 566 15.53 -6.71 19.19
N GLN A 567 16.33 -5.68 18.97
CA GLN A 567 15.89 -4.48 18.21
C GLN A 567 15.54 -4.85 16.75
N ALA A 568 16.33 -5.70 16.10
CA ALA A 568 16.04 -6.17 14.74
C ALA A 568 14.72 -6.96 14.71
N VAL A 569 14.44 -7.81 15.68
CA VAL A 569 13.17 -8.53 15.80
C VAL A 569 11.98 -7.57 15.92
N MET A 570 12.09 -6.55 16.77
CA MET A 570 11.01 -5.57 16.95
C MET A 570 10.76 -4.76 15.69
N MET A 571 11.82 -4.36 14.97
CA MET A 571 11.70 -3.68 13.68
C MET A 571 11.11 -4.59 12.61
N SER A 572 11.49 -5.87 12.58
CA SER A 572 10.90 -6.85 11.66
C SER A 572 9.40 -7.02 11.90
N LEU A 573 8.94 -7.07 13.15
CA LEU A 573 7.52 -7.12 13.48
C LEU A 573 6.77 -5.86 13.06
N SER A 574 7.37 -4.69 13.24
CA SER A 574 6.77 -3.43 12.76
C SER A 574 6.62 -3.40 11.24
N MET A 575 7.52 -4.07 10.52
CA MET A 575 7.48 -4.16 9.07
C MET A 575 6.41 -5.12 8.53
N VAL A 576 5.92 -6.07 9.35
CA VAL A 576 4.89 -7.05 8.93
C VAL A 576 3.63 -6.38 8.38
N VAL A 577 3.13 -5.33 9.05
CA VAL A 577 1.93 -4.60 8.59
C VAL A 577 2.21 -3.86 7.28
N LEU A 578 3.40 -3.27 7.15
CA LEU A 578 3.79 -2.57 5.93
C LEU A 578 4.04 -3.54 4.77
N ALA A 579 4.56 -4.73 5.06
CA ALA A 579 4.79 -5.78 4.08
C ALA A 579 3.48 -6.28 3.44
N SER A 580 2.36 -6.22 4.15
CA SER A 580 1.05 -6.55 3.58
C SER A 580 0.62 -5.61 2.45
N MET A 581 1.12 -4.35 2.44
CA MET A 581 0.86 -3.41 1.35
C MET A 581 1.48 -3.83 0.01
N ILE A 582 2.45 -4.74 0.04
CA ILE A 582 3.07 -5.33 -1.16
C ILE A 582 2.67 -6.81 -1.32
N GLY A 583 1.53 -7.21 -0.75
CA GLY A 583 0.94 -8.53 -0.94
C GLY A 583 1.56 -9.65 -0.11
N ALA A 584 2.26 -9.34 0.98
CA ALA A 584 2.72 -10.37 1.91
C ALA A 584 1.56 -10.84 2.80
N PRO A 585 1.23 -12.14 2.78
CA PRO A 585 0.19 -12.69 3.65
C PRO A 585 0.60 -12.70 5.12
N GLY A 586 -0.38 -12.76 6.01
CA GLY A 586 -0.17 -12.87 7.45
C GLY A 586 -1.01 -11.87 8.26
N LEU A 587 -0.74 -11.77 9.57
CA LEU A 587 -1.48 -10.89 10.49
C LEU A 587 -1.51 -9.41 10.06
N GLY A 588 -0.52 -8.96 9.29
CA GLY A 588 -0.49 -7.61 8.72
C GLY A 588 -1.57 -7.38 7.68
N GLU A 589 -1.89 -8.40 6.88
CA GLU A 589 -2.94 -8.34 5.87
C GLU A 589 -4.32 -8.16 6.52
N ASP A 590 -4.61 -8.90 7.60
CA ASP A 590 -5.86 -8.72 8.35
C ASP A 590 -6.00 -7.31 8.94
N VAL A 591 -4.90 -6.70 9.40
CA VAL A 591 -4.90 -5.30 9.85
C VAL A 591 -5.16 -4.35 8.70
N LEU A 592 -4.47 -4.53 7.57
CA LEU A 592 -4.66 -3.69 6.38
C LEU A 592 -6.09 -3.77 5.86
N GLN A 593 -6.62 -4.98 5.72
CA GLN A 593 -8.00 -5.21 5.30
C GLN A 593 -9.01 -4.57 6.25
N SER A 594 -8.78 -4.68 7.56
CA SER A 594 -9.66 -4.09 8.56
C SER A 594 -9.71 -2.55 8.49
N ILE A 595 -8.58 -1.90 8.16
CA ILE A 595 -8.52 -0.46 7.95
C ILE A 595 -9.31 -0.08 6.69
N GLN A 596 -9.14 -0.83 5.61
CA GLN A 596 -9.79 -0.56 4.33
C GLN A 596 -11.32 -0.79 4.38
N THR A 597 -11.76 -1.80 5.16
CA THR A 597 -13.18 -2.13 5.31
C THR A 597 -13.84 -1.51 6.54
N LEU A 598 -13.11 -0.70 7.32
CA LEU A 598 -13.54 -0.13 8.60
C LEU A 598 -14.07 -1.19 9.60
N ASN A 599 -13.56 -2.43 9.50
CA ASN A 599 -13.95 -3.51 10.40
C ASN A 599 -13.13 -3.46 11.70
N ILE A 600 -13.62 -2.69 12.67
CA ILE A 600 -12.96 -2.48 13.97
C ILE A 600 -12.73 -3.81 14.70
N GLY A 601 -13.67 -4.76 14.60
CA GLY A 601 -13.58 -6.07 15.25
C GLY A 601 -12.40 -6.89 14.71
N GLN A 602 -12.27 -7.00 13.39
CA GLN A 602 -11.15 -7.69 12.73
C GLN A 602 -9.83 -7.00 13.04
N GLY A 603 -9.77 -5.67 12.94
CA GLY A 603 -8.56 -4.90 13.24
C GLY A 603 -8.08 -5.08 14.69
N LEU A 604 -9.00 -5.09 15.65
CA LEU A 604 -8.67 -5.32 17.06
C LEU A 604 -8.18 -6.75 17.30
N GLN A 605 -8.77 -7.75 16.67
CA GLN A 605 -8.32 -9.15 16.76
C GLN A 605 -6.92 -9.33 16.18
N ALA A 606 -6.68 -8.85 14.94
CA ALA A 606 -5.38 -8.95 14.27
C ALA A 606 -4.30 -8.13 15.01
N GLY A 607 -4.62 -6.89 15.41
CA GLY A 607 -3.72 -6.05 16.19
C GLY A 607 -3.35 -6.69 17.56
N THR A 608 -4.33 -7.28 18.26
CA THR A 608 -4.09 -8.01 19.51
C THR A 608 -3.18 -9.23 19.27
N ALA A 609 -3.37 -9.97 18.17
CA ALA A 609 -2.52 -11.09 17.80
C ALA A 609 -1.06 -10.64 17.58
N ILE A 610 -0.83 -9.56 16.85
CA ILE A 610 0.51 -8.98 16.64
C ILE A 610 1.16 -8.59 17.98
N VAL A 611 0.42 -7.93 18.86
CA VAL A 611 0.92 -7.53 20.21
C VAL A 611 1.29 -8.73 21.04
N ILE A 612 0.48 -9.79 21.06
CA ILE A 612 0.78 -11.04 21.78
C ILE A 612 2.09 -11.65 21.25
N VAL A 613 2.22 -11.78 19.93
CA VAL A 613 3.43 -12.31 19.29
C VAL A 613 4.65 -11.46 19.64
N ALA A 614 4.52 -10.12 19.54
CA ALA A 614 5.58 -9.18 19.88
C ALA A 614 6.07 -9.36 21.33
N ILE A 615 5.16 -9.44 22.31
CA ILE A 615 5.49 -9.63 23.73
C ILE A 615 6.18 -11.00 23.95
N ILE A 616 5.67 -12.05 23.33
CA ILE A 616 6.24 -13.40 23.47
C ILE A 616 7.69 -13.40 22.97
N ILE A 617 7.92 -12.92 21.76
CA ILE A 617 9.24 -12.95 21.12
C ILE A 617 10.21 -12.02 21.85
N ASP A 618 9.79 -10.79 22.19
CA ASP A 618 10.62 -9.82 22.93
C ASP A 618 11.11 -10.42 24.25
N ARG A 619 10.20 -10.96 25.06
CA ARG A 619 10.57 -11.51 26.37
C ARG A 619 11.44 -12.77 26.29
N ILE A 620 11.18 -13.64 25.32
CA ILE A 620 12.01 -14.81 25.08
C ILE A 620 13.42 -14.37 24.63
N THR A 621 13.52 -13.48 23.64
CA THR A 621 14.80 -13.01 23.12
C THR A 621 15.63 -12.29 24.18
N GLN A 622 15.02 -11.39 24.96
CA GLN A 622 15.69 -10.72 26.09
C GLN A 622 16.18 -11.70 27.15
N ALA A 623 15.39 -12.71 27.47
CA ALA A 623 15.74 -13.70 28.48
C ALA A 623 16.97 -14.53 28.10
N PHE A 624 17.14 -14.85 26.83
CA PHE A 624 18.32 -15.55 26.32
C PHE A 624 19.52 -14.62 26.13
N GLY A 625 19.28 -13.32 25.90
CA GLY A 625 20.34 -12.31 25.74
C GLY A 625 21.02 -11.89 27.05
N GLN A 626 20.37 -12.05 28.21
CA GLN A 626 20.96 -11.72 29.49
C GLN A 626 21.95 -12.80 29.93
N GLY A 627 23.23 -12.48 29.98
CA GLY A 627 24.29 -13.40 30.45
C GLY A 627 24.07 -13.88 31.90
N LYS A 628 24.52 -15.09 32.22
CA LYS A 628 24.31 -15.75 33.51
C LYS A 628 24.66 -14.86 34.73
N ARG A 629 25.66 -13.98 34.63
CA ARG A 629 26.10 -13.09 35.72
C ARG A 629 25.15 -11.91 36.00
N ALA A 630 24.55 -11.31 34.97
CA ALA A 630 23.56 -10.26 35.15
C ALA A 630 22.27 -10.84 35.75
N ARG A 631 21.91 -12.05 35.35
CA ARG A 631 20.76 -12.80 35.83
C ARG A 631 20.89 -13.16 37.33
N GLN A 632 22.09 -13.52 37.80
CA GLN A 632 22.36 -13.81 39.22
C GLN A 632 22.19 -12.54 40.07
N LYS A 633 22.69 -11.40 39.64
CA LYS A 633 22.54 -10.11 40.35
C LYS A 633 21.07 -9.69 40.52
N THR A 634 20.24 -9.93 39.53
CA THR A 634 18.80 -9.58 39.60
C THR A 634 18.05 -10.50 40.55
N ILE A 635 18.42 -11.78 40.63
CA ILE A 635 17.85 -12.75 41.56
C ILE A 635 18.28 -12.42 43.01
N ASP A 636 19.52 -12.04 43.22
CA ASP A 636 20.07 -11.68 44.52
C ASP A 636 19.52 -10.34 45.03
N ALA A 637 19.33 -9.35 44.15
CA ALA A 637 18.68 -8.07 44.47
C ALA A 637 17.19 -8.23 44.86
N GLY A 638 16.49 -9.20 44.28
CA GLY A 638 15.09 -9.52 44.67
C GLY A 638 14.93 -10.36 45.94
N ARG A 639 16.02 -10.85 46.51
CA ARG A 639 16.03 -11.66 47.75
C ARG A 639 16.36 -10.87 49.01
N HIS A 640 16.79 -9.62 48.92
CA HIS A 640 16.92 -8.76 50.10
C HIS A 640 15.58 -8.05 50.35
N PRO A 641 14.78 -8.47 51.34
CA PRO A 641 13.70 -7.63 51.83
C PRO A 641 14.35 -6.40 52.45
N ILE A 642 13.79 -5.25 52.14
CA ILE A 642 14.08 -3.97 52.79
C ILE A 642 13.79 -4.19 54.28
N GLY A 643 14.84 -4.28 55.11
CA GLY A 643 14.74 -4.18 56.52
C GLY A 643 14.62 -2.71 56.97
#